data_f5fe7675fe270e7e2abe5c65c0f8e53d
#
_entry.id   f5fe7675fe270e7e2abe5c65c0f8e53d
#
_cell.length_a   1.000
_cell.length_b   1.000
_cell.length_c   1.000
_cell.angle_alpha   90.00
_cell.angle_beta   90.00
_cell.angle_gamma   90.00
#
_symmetry.space_group_name_H-M   'P 1'
#
loop_
_entity.id
_entity.type
_entity.pdbx_description
1 polymer ?
#
loop_
_entity_poly.entity_id
_entity_poly.type
_entity_poly.pdbx_seq_one_letter_code
_entity_poly.pdbx_strand_id
1 'polypeptide(L)'
;MIAVGSPKKTMVVRNMSCRLIWLWLLLLVGFWLRLSLLLGSVFHVDEFISMLAAKMVAERGLPILPSGLFYDHGLLLSFLSGAFVGLAGFSEEVARWPVLLISVFTIAAYYVTAWRLFDSRITGLLAATLVTFEASSILWGTRARMYTLAHLFVLLSLAFLLDGTLKRPSQRSRYLSLVFLVAALFSHTATFLIVPPLAIMLFVFTLTYRRDWLRHTRIWQESVVALIVLAVVLAVVAVGQTGSTVALQDVDADAGAPFGLEFLQGFFLPGLEWFRFDNLFGFFEASEYQWLLPVIAVSLLVTVYRVFRRTTTFADVALLFLALFMALVVLQMGALLTDSWSLSRYLFFLVLPAFLLLGAESLARVLRWLAQLISRLVRGPERGTWLTATTPLLGVVLVVAWWGPAAWDTAQAQGTGDYHTAFAFVRENWLPGDRVMTFHPAAAYLYLGRCDYYANQATALVLQEEEDEAAPIDRYTGSPLIDSVEKFNAALADGHRTWFVVDRHRLFNRYEPFFIQQVFAQMDFAHQSGEVYVFASHPYPVPLPPEPNTVLDGNFNNLVGLEGYSLDVTSIAPDGTISLGLYWRPIGDPRRALKVFVHLRDSQGQTVAQADHFIYEGLLDTGEWHRLREDGKWVRDGASLRVAMPLPVDGGPYRIYVGLYDPENFERVPLLGDTSGENAVVIDLPELP
;
A
#
# COMPACT_ATOMS: atom_id res chain seq x y z
N MET A 1 -41.90 3.78 -60.54
CA MET A 1 -40.68 3.33 -59.82
C MET A 1 -40.55 4.17 -58.60
N ILE A 2 -41.02 3.69 -57.44
CA ILE A 2 -40.88 4.33 -56.14
C ILE A 2 -39.97 3.34 -55.28
N ALA A 3 -38.75 3.77 -55.00
CA ALA A 3 -37.82 2.98 -54.20
C ALA A 3 -38.26 2.99 -52.72
N VAL A 4 -38.80 1.87 -52.26
CA VAL A 4 -39.10 1.64 -50.85
C VAL A 4 -37.77 1.42 -50.14
N GLY A 5 -37.30 2.44 -49.42
CA GLY A 5 -36.12 2.38 -48.58
C GLY A 5 -36.32 1.35 -47.44
N SER A 6 -35.38 0.40 -47.32
CA SER A 6 -35.41 -0.71 -46.40
C SER A 6 -35.41 -0.24 -44.92
N PRO A 7 -36.45 -0.51 -44.12
CA PRO A 7 -36.53 -0.06 -42.71
C PRO A 7 -35.51 -0.74 -41.78
N LYS A 8 -34.82 -1.78 -42.23
CA LYS A 8 -33.83 -2.52 -41.42
C LYS A 8 -32.53 -1.74 -41.20
N LYS A 9 -32.07 -0.89 -42.12
CA LYS A 9 -30.82 -0.13 -41.95
C LYS A 9 -30.92 0.99 -40.90
N THR A 10 -32.06 1.70 -40.85
CA THR A 10 -32.29 2.78 -39.88
C THR A 10 -32.39 2.31 -38.45
N MET A 11 -32.98 1.13 -38.21
CA MET A 11 -33.11 0.56 -36.87
C MET A 11 -31.76 0.06 -36.32
N VAL A 12 -30.90 -0.48 -37.18
CA VAL A 12 -29.53 -0.93 -36.80
C VAL A 12 -28.63 0.26 -36.46
N VAL A 13 -28.70 1.34 -37.23
CA VAL A 13 -27.89 2.55 -36.98
C VAL A 13 -28.34 3.25 -35.70
N ARG A 14 -29.66 3.35 -35.43
CA ARG A 14 -30.21 3.96 -34.23
C ARG A 14 -29.85 3.18 -32.96
N ASN A 15 -29.85 1.84 -33.00
CA ASN A 15 -29.40 0.99 -31.87
C ASN A 15 -27.87 1.03 -31.68
N MET A 16 -27.07 1.30 -32.68
CA MET A 16 -25.64 1.51 -32.56
C MET A 16 -25.30 2.81 -31.82
N SER A 17 -25.98 3.90 -32.17
CA SER A 17 -25.76 5.22 -31.55
C SER A 17 -26.10 5.21 -30.05
N CYS A 18 -27.21 4.60 -29.64
CA CYS A 18 -27.58 4.51 -28.21
C CYS A 18 -26.53 3.77 -27.36
N ARG A 19 -25.95 2.69 -27.87
CA ARG A 19 -24.97 1.88 -27.07
C ARG A 19 -23.61 2.56 -26.96
N LEU A 20 -23.21 3.34 -27.96
CA LEU A 20 -22.01 4.17 -27.88
C LEU A 20 -22.20 5.30 -26.86
N ILE A 21 -23.39 5.86 -26.72
CA ILE A 21 -23.72 6.85 -25.69
C ILE A 21 -23.51 6.27 -24.29
N TRP A 22 -23.99 5.03 -24.04
CA TRP A 22 -23.77 4.37 -22.74
C TRP A 22 -22.30 4.12 -22.43
N LEU A 23 -21.50 3.73 -23.42
CA LEU A 23 -20.06 3.59 -23.23
C LEU A 23 -19.40 4.94 -22.90
N TRP A 24 -19.77 6.01 -23.59
CA TRP A 24 -19.27 7.35 -23.26
C TRP A 24 -19.67 7.80 -21.86
N LEU A 25 -20.89 7.53 -21.42
CA LEU A 25 -21.32 7.81 -20.05
C LEU A 25 -20.50 7.02 -19.03
N LEU A 26 -20.23 5.73 -19.27
CA LEU A 26 -19.38 4.93 -18.39
C LEU A 26 -17.94 5.44 -18.35
N LEU A 27 -17.38 5.89 -19.48
CA LEU A 27 -16.06 6.50 -19.51
C LEU A 27 -16.00 7.80 -18.71
N LEU A 28 -17.03 8.66 -18.84
CA LEU A 28 -17.14 9.90 -18.08
C LEU A 28 -17.29 9.65 -16.56
N VAL A 29 -18.19 8.74 -16.18
CA VAL A 29 -18.38 8.36 -14.77
C VAL A 29 -17.11 7.71 -14.22
N GLY A 30 -16.51 6.78 -14.97
CA GLY A 30 -15.27 6.12 -14.57
C GLY A 30 -14.09 7.07 -14.45
N PHE A 31 -13.98 8.05 -15.34
CA PHE A 31 -13.00 9.13 -15.23
C PHE A 31 -13.25 9.98 -13.98
N TRP A 32 -14.51 10.39 -13.76
CA TRP A 32 -14.86 11.23 -12.61
C TRP A 32 -14.60 10.53 -11.27
N LEU A 33 -14.98 9.25 -11.10
CA LEU A 33 -14.71 8.48 -9.86
C LEU A 33 -13.21 8.41 -9.56
N ARG A 34 -12.39 8.17 -10.58
CA ARG A 34 -10.94 8.09 -10.45
C ARG A 34 -10.29 9.45 -10.21
N LEU A 35 -10.77 10.48 -10.90
CA LEU A 35 -10.30 11.85 -10.70
C LEU A 35 -10.63 12.34 -9.28
N SER A 36 -11.82 12.03 -8.76
CA SER A 36 -12.22 12.38 -7.39
C SER A 36 -11.25 11.78 -6.37
N LEU A 37 -10.92 10.49 -6.50
CA LEU A 37 -9.93 9.83 -5.62
C LEU A 37 -8.52 10.42 -5.81
N LEU A 38 -8.11 10.70 -7.05
CA LEU A 38 -6.79 11.27 -7.33
C LEU A 38 -6.60 12.63 -6.65
N LEU A 39 -7.61 13.48 -6.70
CA LEU A 39 -7.55 14.83 -6.13
C LEU A 39 -7.79 14.85 -4.61
N GLY A 40 -8.47 13.85 -4.06
CA GLY A 40 -8.80 13.75 -2.65
C GLY A 40 -7.82 12.93 -1.80
N SER A 41 -6.88 12.21 -2.41
CA SER A 41 -5.99 11.30 -1.69
C SER A 41 -4.52 11.67 -1.83
N VAL A 42 -3.78 11.61 -0.71
CA VAL A 42 -2.32 11.71 -0.66
C VAL A 42 -1.65 10.42 -1.17
N PHE A 43 -0.33 10.45 -1.43
CA PHE A 43 0.41 9.25 -1.83
C PHE A 43 0.33 8.15 -0.76
N HIS A 44 0.04 6.95 -1.23
CA HIS A 44 0.26 5.76 -0.43
C HIS A 44 1.78 5.46 -0.36
N VAL A 45 2.21 4.89 0.75
CA VAL A 45 3.64 4.61 1.01
C VAL A 45 4.35 3.82 -0.11
N ASP A 46 3.62 2.91 -0.76
CA ASP A 46 4.17 2.14 -1.88
C ASP A 46 4.41 3.00 -3.14
N GLU A 47 3.78 4.18 -3.26
CA GLU A 47 3.93 5.04 -4.42
C GLU A 47 5.28 5.80 -4.42
N PHE A 48 5.84 6.07 -3.23
CA PHE A 48 7.09 6.84 -3.12
C PHE A 48 8.23 6.26 -3.94
N ILE A 49 8.45 4.95 -3.85
CA ILE A 49 9.55 4.28 -4.57
C ILE A 49 9.30 4.33 -6.09
N SER A 50 8.08 4.02 -6.54
CA SER A 50 7.72 4.07 -7.96
C SER A 50 7.87 5.47 -8.54
N MET A 51 7.52 6.50 -7.75
CA MET A 51 7.60 7.89 -8.17
C MET A 51 9.01 8.45 -8.08
N LEU A 52 9.82 7.95 -7.14
CA LEU A 52 11.26 8.24 -7.13
C LEU A 52 11.92 7.70 -8.41
N ALA A 53 11.59 6.48 -8.83
CA ALA A 53 12.06 5.92 -10.09
C ALA A 53 11.59 6.76 -11.30
N ALA A 54 10.34 7.21 -11.31
CA ALA A 54 9.82 8.08 -12.36
C ALA A 54 10.53 9.45 -12.40
N LYS A 55 10.82 10.03 -11.24
CA LYS A 55 11.62 11.26 -11.11
C LYS A 55 13.03 11.07 -11.67
N MET A 56 13.69 9.94 -11.36
CA MET A 56 15.01 9.63 -11.93
C MET A 56 14.97 9.46 -13.45
N VAL A 57 13.90 8.85 -14.00
CA VAL A 57 13.70 8.81 -15.46
C VAL A 57 13.57 10.21 -16.04
N ALA A 58 12.80 11.10 -15.42
CA ALA A 58 12.65 12.49 -15.88
C ALA A 58 13.98 13.27 -15.84
N GLU A 59 14.80 13.06 -14.83
CA GLU A 59 16.07 13.79 -14.62
C GLU A 59 17.27 13.18 -15.38
N ARG A 60 17.33 11.84 -15.48
CA ARG A 60 18.52 11.09 -15.95
C ARG A 60 18.24 10.16 -17.13
N GLY A 61 16.98 10.02 -17.55
CA GLY A 61 16.56 9.13 -18.64
C GLY A 61 16.43 7.67 -18.28
N LEU A 62 16.86 7.25 -17.07
CA LEU A 62 16.81 5.87 -16.59
C LEU A 62 16.33 5.80 -15.13
N PRO A 63 15.66 4.73 -14.72
CA PRO A 63 15.18 4.55 -13.34
C PRO A 63 16.31 4.04 -12.42
N ILE A 64 17.44 4.75 -12.40
CA ILE A 64 18.55 4.49 -11.50
C ILE A 64 18.34 5.34 -10.25
N LEU A 65 18.03 4.68 -9.14
CA LEU A 65 17.73 5.30 -7.85
C LEU A 65 18.99 5.95 -7.23
N PRO A 66 18.84 6.80 -6.21
CA PRO A 66 19.97 7.46 -5.57
C PRO A 66 21.04 6.51 -5.01
N SER A 67 20.66 5.31 -4.56
CA SER A 67 21.58 4.26 -4.13
C SER A 67 22.41 3.63 -5.27
N GLY A 68 22.08 3.90 -6.54
CA GLY A 68 22.64 3.22 -7.70
C GLY A 68 21.81 2.01 -8.19
N LEU A 69 20.77 1.62 -7.45
CA LEU A 69 19.89 0.51 -7.83
C LEU A 69 19.12 0.84 -9.10
N PHE A 70 19.16 -0.06 -10.08
CA PHE A 70 18.24 -0.03 -11.23
C PHE A 70 16.87 -0.55 -10.80
N TYR A 71 15.84 0.30 -10.84
CA TYR A 71 14.49 -0.05 -10.42
C TYR A 71 13.73 -0.73 -11.57
N ASP A 72 13.63 -2.04 -11.53
CA ASP A 72 12.97 -2.88 -12.55
C ASP A 72 11.49 -3.12 -12.29
N HIS A 73 11.00 -2.88 -11.07
CA HIS A 73 9.61 -3.10 -10.67
C HIS A 73 8.69 -2.02 -11.29
N GLY A 74 7.93 -2.43 -12.31
CA GLY A 74 7.04 -1.50 -13.00
C GLY A 74 7.75 -0.58 -13.99
N LEU A 75 8.72 -1.10 -14.70
CA LEU A 75 9.58 -0.36 -15.64
C LEU A 75 8.76 0.51 -16.61
N LEU A 76 7.70 -0.05 -17.20
CA LEU A 76 6.83 0.72 -18.11
C LEU A 76 6.15 1.90 -17.42
N LEU A 77 5.74 1.76 -16.18
CA LEU A 77 5.17 2.86 -15.40
C LEU A 77 6.22 3.93 -15.13
N SER A 78 7.44 3.53 -14.73
CA SER A 78 8.52 4.47 -14.44
C SER A 78 8.81 5.37 -15.64
N PHE A 79 8.84 4.82 -16.86
CA PHE A 79 9.02 5.62 -18.08
C PHE A 79 7.79 6.48 -18.42
N LEU A 80 6.58 5.95 -18.28
CA LEU A 80 5.36 6.71 -18.56
C LEU A 80 5.19 7.88 -17.57
N SER A 81 5.26 7.62 -16.27
CA SER A 81 5.16 8.68 -15.26
C SER A 81 6.36 9.64 -15.34
N GLY A 82 7.56 9.13 -15.62
CA GLY A 82 8.76 9.95 -15.84
C GLY A 82 8.61 10.91 -17.02
N ALA A 83 7.97 10.48 -18.12
CA ALA A 83 7.66 11.37 -19.25
C ALA A 83 6.68 12.48 -18.85
N PHE A 84 5.63 12.20 -18.10
CA PHE A 84 4.69 13.20 -17.60
C PHE A 84 5.36 14.17 -16.63
N VAL A 85 6.16 13.66 -15.69
CA VAL A 85 6.96 14.47 -14.75
C VAL A 85 7.97 15.35 -15.48
N GLY A 86 8.64 14.83 -16.50
CA GLY A 86 9.58 15.60 -17.33
C GLY A 86 8.91 16.72 -18.12
N LEU A 87 7.66 16.58 -18.52
CA LEU A 87 6.91 17.58 -19.28
C LEU A 87 6.24 18.63 -18.37
N ALA A 88 5.69 18.26 -17.24
CA ALA A 88 4.85 19.11 -16.40
C ALA A 88 5.47 19.45 -15.03
N GLY A 89 6.65 18.91 -14.70
CA GLY A 89 7.23 18.97 -13.36
C GLY A 89 6.67 17.89 -12.43
N PHE A 90 7.33 17.67 -11.29
CA PHE A 90 6.88 16.69 -10.29
C PHE A 90 5.78 17.28 -9.41
N SER A 91 4.63 16.64 -9.41
CA SER A 91 3.62 16.69 -8.35
C SER A 91 2.98 15.31 -8.21
N GLU A 92 2.29 15.06 -7.10
CA GLU A 92 1.59 13.79 -6.86
C GLU A 92 0.55 13.51 -7.94
N GLU A 93 -0.19 14.54 -8.34
CA GLU A 93 -1.21 14.43 -9.39
C GLU A 93 -0.56 14.12 -10.75
N VAL A 94 0.47 14.88 -11.14
CA VAL A 94 1.16 14.68 -12.43
C VAL A 94 1.69 13.26 -12.54
N ALA A 95 2.25 12.73 -11.47
CA ALA A 95 2.78 11.37 -11.42
C ALA A 95 1.70 10.28 -11.57
N ARG A 96 0.46 10.55 -11.13
CA ARG A 96 -0.70 9.63 -11.20
C ARG A 96 -1.49 9.69 -12.50
N TRP A 97 -1.40 10.80 -13.27
CA TRP A 97 -2.15 10.95 -14.51
C TRP A 97 -2.02 9.79 -15.50
N PRO A 98 -0.83 9.22 -15.76
CA PRO A 98 -0.69 8.09 -16.69
C PRO A 98 -1.54 6.91 -16.29
N VAL A 99 -1.56 6.55 -14.99
CA VAL A 99 -2.32 5.43 -14.46
C VAL A 99 -3.83 5.68 -14.59
N LEU A 100 -4.28 6.90 -14.27
CA LEU A 100 -5.69 7.30 -14.43
C LEU A 100 -6.15 7.15 -15.88
N LEU A 101 -5.39 7.67 -16.84
CA LEU A 101 -5.73 7.59 -18.26
C LEU A 101 -5.78 6.14 -18.75
N ILE A 102 -4.83 5.30 -18.34
CA ILE A 102 -4.82 3.87 -18.66
C ILE A 102 -6.01 3.15 -18.01
N SER A 103 -6.36 3.49 -16.78
CA SER A 103 -7.51 2.92 -16.09
C SER A 103 -8.82 3.24 -16.80
N VAL A 104 -9.01 4.48 -17.27
CA VAL A 104 -10.19 4.87 -18.08
C VAL A 104 -10.17 4.14 -19.42
N PHE A 105 -9.02 4.03 -20.07
CA PHE A 105 -8.89 3.24 -21.32
C PHE A 105 -9.23 1.76 -21.09
N THR A 106 -8.92 1.21 -19.93
CA THR A 106 -9.25 -0.17 -19.55
C THR A 106 -10.75 -0.42 -19.58
N ILE A 107 -11.60 0.57 -19.26
CA ILE A 107 -13.07 0.47 -19.38
C ILE A 107 -13.47 0.19 -20.85
N ALA A 108 -12.89 0.94 -21.79
CA ALA A 108 -13.13 0.72 -23.22
C ALA A 108 -12.56 -0.64 -23.69
N ALA A 109 -11.40 -1.04 -23.16
CA ALA A 109 -10.80 -2.33 -23.46
C ALA A 109 -11.70 -3.50 -23.03
N TYR A 110 -12.32 -3.45 -21.85
CA TYR A 110 -13.30 -4.43 -21.41
C TYR A 110 -14.53 -4.51 -22.33
N TYR A 111 -15.08 -3.35 -22.71
CA TYR A 111 -16.19 -3.31 -23.67
C TYR A 111 -15.85 -4.05 -24.96
N VAL A 112 -14.71 -3.70 -25.58
CA VAL A 112 -14.30 -4.26 -26.87
C VAL A 112 -13.95 -5.75 -26.74
N THR A 113 -13.22 -6.12 -25.68
CA THR A 113 -12.81 -7.50 -25.42
C THR A 113 -14.02 -8.41 -25.23
N ALA A 114 -14.92 -8.07 -24.30
CA ALA A 114 -16.09 -8.88 -24.04
C ALA A 114 -17.05 -8.93 -25.23
N TRP A 115 -17.25 -7.79 -25.92
CA TRP A 115 -18.02 -7.79 -27.14
C TRP A 115 -17.44 -8.72 -28.23
N ARG A 116 -16.14 -8.64 -28.48
CA ARG A 116 -15.48 -9.50 -29.51
C ARG A 116 -15.45 -10.95 -29.08
N LEU A 117 -15.18 -11.23 -27.83
CA LEU A 117 -15.04 -12.61 -27.33
C LEU A 117 -16.38 -13.34 -27.35
N PHE A 118 -17.47 -12.71 -26.88
CA PHE A 118 -18.79 -13.32 -26.72
C PHE A 118 -19.79 -12.96 -27.85
N ASP A 119 -19.37 -12.23 -28.87
CA ASP A 119 -20.24 -11.70 -29.96
C ASP A 119 -21.48 -10.95 -29.44
N SER A 120 -21.37 -10.35 -28.25
CA SER A 120 -22.46 -9.71 -27.52
C SER A 120 -22.07 -8.32 -27.03
N ARG A 121 -22.68 -7.29 -27.66
CA ARG A 121 -22.49 -5.90 -27.18
C ARG A 121 -23.06 -5.65 -25.80
N ILE A 122 -24.05 -6.46 -25.38
CA ILE A 122 -24.61 -6.42 -24.02
C ILE A 122 -23.54 -6.87 -23.03
N THR A 123 -22.90 -8.00 -23.30
CA THR A 123 -21.79 -8.49 -22.48
C THR A 123 -20.64 -7.47 -22.43
N GLY A 124 -20.35 -6.80 -23.56
CA GLY A 124 -19.40 -5.69 -23.60
C GLY A 124 -19.79 -4.54 -22.66
N LEU A 125 -21.05 -4.11 -22.69
CA LEU A 125 -21.53 -3.04 -21.83
C LEU A 125 -21.48 -3.43 -20.35
N LEU A 126 -21.88 -4.64 -20.00
CA LEU A 126 -21.82 -5.16 -18.61
C LEU A 126 -20.38 -5.26 -18.13
N ALA A 127 -19.43 -5.73 -18.96
CA ALA A 127 -18.03 -5.78 -18.60
C ALA A 127 -17.45 -4.38 -18.32
N ALA A 128 -17.79 -3.40 -19.19
CA ALA A 128 -17.42 -2.01 -18.97
C ALA A 128 -18.05 -1.43 -17.69
N THR A 129 -19.32 -1.76 -17.40
CA THR A 129 -19.98 -1.32 -16.17
C THR A 129 -19.32 -1.93 -14.93
N LEU A 130 -19.04 -3.22 -14.93
CA LEU A 130 -18.38 -3.89 -13.82
C LEU A 130 -17.04 -3.22 -13.49
N VAL A 131 -16.14 -3.05 -14.46
CA VAL A 131 -14.82 -2.43 -14.21
C VAL A 131 -14.91 -0.93 -13.89
N THR A 132 -15.97 -0.24 -14.30
CA THR A 132 -16.21 1.16 -13.95
C THR A 132 -16.45 1.33 -12.46
N PHE A 133 -17.27 0.45 -11.87
CA PHE A 133 -17.73 0.52 -10.49
C PHE A 133 -17.00 -0.46 -9.56
N GLU A 134 -16.06 -1.24 -10.04
CA GLU A 134 -15.25 -2.13 -9.23
C GLU A 134 -14.25 -1.32 -8.39
N ALA A 135 -14.36 -1.45 -7.04
CA ALA A 135 -13.65 -0.63 -6.07
C ALA A 135 -12.12 -0.71 -6.20
N SER A 136 -11.57 -1.92 -6.39
CA SER A 136 -10.11 -2.09 -6.57
C SER A 136 -9.62 -1.50 -7.89
N SER A 137 -10.46 -1.50 -8.95
CA SER A 137 -10.13 -0.85 -10.23
C SER A 137 -10.13 0.68 -10.13
N ILE A 138 -10.93 1.26 -9.25
CA ILE A 138 -10.88 2.70 -8.94
C ILE A 138 -9.61 2.97 -8.13
N LEU A 139 -9.37 2.22 -7.06
CA LEU A 139 -8.22 2.40 -6.17
C LEU A 139 -6.89 2.28 -6.92
N TRP A 140 -6.63 1.16 -7.58
CA TRP A 140 -5.39 0.93 -8.34
C TRP A 140 -5.32 1.75 -9.63
N GLY A 141 -6.49 2.18 -10.15
CA GLY A 141 -6.58 3.06 -11.31
C GLY A 141 -6.21 4.51 -11.05
N THR A 142 -5.93 4.87 -9.80
CA THR A 142 -5.50 6.22 -9.39
C THR A 142 -4.14 6.22 -8.70
N ARG A 143 -3.75 5.13 -8.07
CA ARG A 143 -2.44 5.01 -7.44
C ARG A 143 -1.34 4.89 -8.49
N ALA A 144 -0.25 5.60 -8.28
CA ALA A 144 0.93 5.55 -9.16
C ALA A 144 1.71 4.22 -8.99
N ARG A 145 0.98 3.10 -9.26
CA ARG A 145 1.48 1.73 -9.19
C ARG A 145 1.19 0.99 -10.49
N MET A 146 2.06 0.08 -10.82
CA MET A 146 2.05 -0.67 -12.08
C MET A 146 0.90 -1.67 -12.25
N TYR A 147 0.07 -1.89 -11.23
CA TYR A 147 -0.95 -2.93 -11.24
C TYR A 147 -2.00 -2.73 -12.32
N THR A 148 -2.41 -1.49 -12.61
CA THR A 148 -3.39 -1.17 -13.66
C THR A 148 -2.86 -1.48 -15.05
N LEU A 149 -1.55 -1.25 -15.31
CA LEU A 149 -0.93 -1.64 -16.57
C LEU A 149 -0.91 -3.16 -16.73
N ALA A 150 -0.48 -3.87 -15.70
CA ALA A 150 -0.45 -5.33 -15.69
C ALA A 150 -1.88 -5.89 -15.93
N HIS A 151 -2.89 -5.34 -15.25
CA HIS A 151 -4.30 -5.72 -15.42
C HIS A 151 -4.77 -5.56 -16.88
N LEU A 152 -4.53 -4.40 -17.49
CA LEU A 152 -4.89 -4.15 -18.90
C LEU A 152 -4.19 -5.13 -19.83
N PHE A 153 -2.90 -5.36 -19.65
CA PHE A 153 -2.14 -6.23 -20.55
C PHE A 153 -2.49 -7.71 -20.35
N VAL A 154 -2.79 -8.16 -19.15
CA VAL A 154 -3.32 -9.51 -18.88
C VAL A 154 -4.69 -9.67 -19.55
N LEU A 155 -5.60 -8.70 -19.42
CA LEU A 155 -6.89 -8.70 -20.11
C LEU A 155 -6.72 -8.87 -21.63
N LEU A 156 -5.86 -8.05 -22.25
CA LEU A 156 -5.63 -8.07 -23.69
C LEU A 156 -4.93 -9.37 -24.11
N SER A 157 -3.96 -9.85 -23.36
CA SER A 157 -3.28 -11.13 -23.63
C SER A 157 -4.28 -12.29 -23.63
N LEU A 158 -5.13 -12.42 -22.61
CA LEU A 158 -6.19 -13.44 -22.54
C LEU A 158 -7.17 -13.34 -23.69
N ALA A 159 -7.60 -12.11 -24.02
CA ALA A 159 -8.56 -11.85 -25.10
C ALA A 159 -8.02 -12.30 -26.46
N PHE A 160 -6.80 -11.88 -26.81
CA PHE A 160 -6.17 -12.23 -28.08
C PHE A 160 -5.77 -13.70 -28.15
N LEU A 161 -5.43 -14.31 -27.00
CA LEU A 161 -5.16 -15.73 -26.92
C LEU A 161 -6.41 -16.55 -27.24
N LEU A 162 -7.51 -16.30 -26.56
CA LEU A 162 -8.78 -17.00 -26.78
C LEU A 162 -9.34 -16.78 -28.20
N ASP A 163 -9.28 -15.54 -28.71
CA ASP A 163 -9.71 -15.26 -30.08
C ASP A 163 -8.82 -16.00 -31.11
N GLY A 164 -7.49 -15.89 -30.96
CA GLY A 164 -6.52 -16.43 -31.92
C GLY A 164 -6.29 -17.93 -31.87
N THR A 165 -6.67 -18.60 -30.77
CA THR A 165 -6.54 -20.05 -30.61
C THR A 165 -7.87 -20.78 -30.79
N LEU A 166 -8.89 -20.40 -30.06
CA LEU A 166 -10.13 -21.18 -29.95
C LEU A 166 -11.27 -20.63 -30.81
N LYS A 167 -11.38 -19.31 -30.98
CA LYS A 167 -12.49 -18.69 -31.72
C LYS A 167 -12.20 -18.58 -33.22
N ARG A 168 -11.17 -17.83 -33.58
CA ARG A 168 -10.77 -17.54 -34.97
C ARG A 168 -9.28 -17.78 -35.10
N PRO A 169 -8.85 -18.95 -35.58
CA PRO A 169 -7.44 -19.26 -35.72
C PRO A 169 -6.68 -18.15 -36.46
N SER A 170 -5.88 -17.38 -35.72
CA SER A 170 -5.16 -16.24 -36.25
C SER A 170 -3.78 -16.13 -35.62
N GLN A 171 -2.75 -16.28 -36.45
CA GLN A 171 -1.37 -16.08 -36.05
C GLN A 171 -1.12 -14.69 -35.48
N ARG A 172 -1.68 -13.66 -36.12
CA ARG A 172 -1.57 -12.28 -35.67
C ARG A 172 -2.13 -12.09 -34.25
N SER A 173 -3.30 -12.68 -33.94
CA SER A 173 -3.88 -12.61 -32.61
C SER A 173 -3.00 -13.31 -31.58
N ARG A 174 -2.41 -14.46 -31.90
CA ARG A 174 -1.51 -15.18 -30.99
C ARG A 174 -0.24 -14.38 -30.70
N TYR A 175 0.37 -13.75 -31.70
CA TYR A 175 1.52 -12.85 -31.48
C TYR A 175 1.15 -11.60 -30.68
N LEU A 176 -0.02 -11.00 -30.91
CA LEU A 176 -0.50 -9.88 -30.08
C LEU A 176 -0.72 -10.31 -28.64
N SER A 177 -1.22 -11.53 -28.39
CA SER A 177 -1.30 -12.07 -27.03
C SER A 177 0.08 -12.15 -26.37
N LEU A 178 1.10 -12.63 -27.10
CA LEU A 178 2.46 -12.70 -26.57
C LEU A 178 3.05 -11.31 -26.31
N VAL A 179 2.83 -10.35 -27.21
CA VAL A 179 3.28 -8.95 -27.00
C VAL A 179 2.67 -8.36 -25.73
N PHE A 180 1.35 -8.57 -25.52
CA PHE A 180 0.70 -8.07 -24.31
C PHE A 180 1.13 -8.85 -23.05
N LEU A 181 1.44 -10.14 -23.16
CA LEU A 181 2.02 -10.90 -22.05
C LEU A 181 3.38 -10.36 -21.66
N VAL A 182 4.25 -10.08 -22.62
CA VAL A 182 5.57 -9.46 -22.40
C VAL A 182 5.41 -8.06 -21.77
N ALA A 183 4.48 -7.26 -22.28
CA ALA A 183 4.18 -5.95 -21.68
C ALA A 183 3.67 -6.07 -20.24
N ALA A 184 2.88 -7.09 -19.93
CA ALA A 184 2.43 -7.37 -18.57
C ALA A 184 3.59 -7.78 -17.64
N LEU A 185 4.53 -8.58 -18.14
CA LEU A 185 5.76 -8.97 -17.40
C LEU A 185 6.65 -7.75 -17.09
N PHE A 186 6.85 -6.84 -18.04
CA PHE A 186 7.57 -5.58 -17.82
C PHE A 186 6.78 -4.58 -16.97
N SER A 187 5.46 -4.77 -16.82
CA SER A 187 4.67 -3.98 -15.87
C SER A 187 4.82 -4.53 -14.45
N HIS A 188 4.74 -5.86 -14.27
CA HIS A 188 4.91 -6.50 -12.96
C HIS A 188 5.43 -7.93 -13.11
N THR A 189 6.54 -8.25 -12.46
CA THR A 189 7.17 -9.58 -12.55
C THR A 189 6.25 -10.71 -12.11
N ALA A 190 5.40 -10.52 -11.07
CA ALA A 190 4.42 -11.52 -10.64
C ALA A 190 3.42 -11.93 -11.74
N THR A 191 3.33 -11.19 -12.86
CA THR A 191 2.55 -11.63 -14.04
C THR A 191 3.06 -12.95 -14.60
N PHE A 192 4.31 -13.34 -14.32
CA PHE A 192 4.83 -14.65 -14.68
C PHE A 192 3.97 -15.82 -14.13
N LEU A 193 3.30 -15.61 -13.01
CA LEU A 193 2.42 -16.60 -12.38
C LEU A 193 1.25 -17.06 -13.26
N ILE A 194 0.86 -16.28 -14.28
CA ILE A 194 -0.17 -16.74 -15.22
C ILE A 194 0.37 -17.70 -16.29
N VAL A 195 1.67 -17.76 -16.52
CA VAL A 195 2.26 -18.54 -17.63
C VAL A 195 1.99 -20.04 -17.48
N PRO A 196 2.29 -20.70 -16.33
CA PRO A 196 2.01 -22.13 -16.18
C PRO A 196 0.52 -22.47 -16.32
N PRO A 197 -0.44 -21.78 -15.64
CA PRO A 197 -1.87 -21.97 -15.87
C PRO A 197 -2.29 -21.81 -17.33
N LEU A 198 -1.80 -20.77 -18.02
CA LEU A 198 -2.11 -20.57 -19.44
C LEU A 198 -1.59 -21.72 -20.31
N ALA A 199 -0.37 -22.18 -20.09
CA ALA A 199 0.22 -23.29 -20.84
C ALA A 199 -0.58 -24.59 -20.65
N ILE A 200 -0.95 -24.92 -19.39
CA ILE A 200 -1.79 -26.08 -19.06
C ILE A 200 -3.15 -25.95 -19.76
N MET A 201 -3.81 -24.80 -19.64
CA MET A 201 -5.13 -24.58 -20.23
C MET A 201 -5.10 -24.65 -21.74
N LEU A 202 -4.11 -24.02 -22.38
CA LEU A 202 -3.95 -24.10 -23.83
C LEU A 202 -3.74 -25.54 -24.30
N PHE A 203 -2.90 -26.31 -23.60
CA PHE A 203 -2.67 -27.70 -23.92
C PHE A 203 -3.96 -28.54 -23.79
N VAL A 204 -4.66 -28.46 -22.67
CA VAL A 204 -5.90 -29.21 -22.42
C VAL A 204 -7.00 -28.83 -23.43
N PHE A 205 -7.21 -27.54 -23.67
CA PHE A 205 -8.25 -27.08 -24.60
C PHE A 205 -7.88 -27.37 -26.06
N THR A 206 -6.62 -27.30 -26.42
CA THR A 206 -6.16 -27.69 -27.77
C THR A 206 -6.38 -29.18 -27.99
N LEU A 207 -6.02 -30.03 -27.03
CA LEU A 207 -6.29 -31.47 -27.10
C LEU A 207 -7.78 -31.80 -27.26
N THR A 208 -8.64 -31.02 -26.59
CA THR A 208 -10.10 -31.28 -26.56
C THR A 208 -10.82 -30.74 -27.80
N TYR A 209 -10.50 -29.51 -28.21
CA TYR A 209 -11.27 -28.81 -29.25
C TYR A 209 -10.54 -28.58 -30.56
N ARG A 210 -9.20 -28.70 -30.57
CA ARG A 210 -8.33 -28.40 -31.71
C ARG A 210 -7.19 -29.42 -31.87
N ARG A 211 -7.50 -30.70 -31.67
CA ARG A 211 -6.49 -31.78 -31.75
C ARG A 211 -5.74 -31.84 -33.09
N ASP A 212 -6.37 -31.37 -34.16
CA ASP A 212 -5.76 -31.21 -35.48
C ASP A 212 -4.54 -30.28 -35.46
N TRP A 213 -4.52 -29.27 -34.61
CA TRP A 213 -3.43 -28.28 -34.50
C TRP A 213 -2.11 -28.90 -34.06
N LEU A 214 -2.14 -29.95 -33.22
CA LEU A 214 -0.92 -30.62 -32.75
C LEU A 214 -0.14 -31.29 -33.90
N ARG A 215 -0.80 -31.47 -35.06
CA ARG A 215 -0.15 -32.02 -36.26
C ARG A 215 0.47 -30.93 -37.14
N HIS A 216 0.22 -29.67 -36.87
CA HIS A 216 0.74 -28.56 -37.66
C HIS A 216 2.07 -28.07 -37.10
N THR A 217 3.16 -28.24 -37.85
CA THR A 217 4.52 -27.78 -37.47
C THR A 217 4.55 -26.30 -37.11
N ARG A 218 3.71 -25.47 -37.71
CA ARG A 218 3.61 -24.02 -37.45
C ARG A 218 3.24 -23.69 -36.03
N ILE A 219 2.34 -24.44 -35.39
CA ILE A 219 1.94 -24.23 -33.99
C ILE A 219 3.13 -24.50 -33.05
N TRP A 220 3.90 -25.56 -33.34
CA TRP A 220 5.10 -25.87 -32.58
C TRP A 220 6.18 -24.77 -32.74
N GLN A 221 6.36 -24.24 -33.96
CA GLN A 221 7.27 -23.12 -34.20
C GLN A 221 6.84 -21.89 -33.39
N GLU A 222 5.56 -21.53 -33.39
CA GLU A 222 5.02 -20.41 -32.60
C GLU A 222 5.20 -20.65 -31.09
N SER A 223 5.01 -21.87 -30.59
CA SER A 223 5.25 -22.24 -29.20
C SER A 223 6.73 -22.12 -28.82
N VAL A 224 7.66 -22.56 -29.69
CA VAL A 224 9.10 -22.38 -29.48
C VAL A 224 9.48 -20.90 -29.45
N VAL A 225 8.94 -20.08 -30.38
CA VAL A 225 9.16 -18.62 -30.36
C VAL A 225 8.66 -18.01 -29.05
N ALA A 226 7.46 -18.39 -28.58
CA ALA A 226 6.91 -17.91 -27.31
C ALA A 226 7.82 -18.27 -26.12
N LEU A 227 8.30 -19.51 -26.05
CA LEU A 227 9.22 -19.97 -25.01
C LEU A 227 10.55 -19.20 -25.04
N ILE A 228 11.12 -18.99 -26.24
CA ILE A 228 12.37 -18.21 -26.39
C ILE A 228 12.14 -16.76 -25.92
N VAL A 229 11.05 -16.13 -26.34
CA VAL A 229 10.74 -14.75 -25.93
C VAL A 229 10.58 -14.65 -24.40
N LEU A 230 9.83 -15.58 -23.80
CA LEU A 230 9.66 -15.61 -22.33
C LEU A 230 10.98 -15.87 -21.62
N ALA A 231 11.82 -16.77 -22.11
CA ALA A 231 13.14 -17.04 -21.55
C ALA A 231 14.05 -15.81 -21.64
N VAL A 232 14.04 -15.09 -22.78
CA VAL A 232 14.78 -13.83 -22.93
C VAL A 232 14.28 -12.76 -21.98
N VAL A 233 12.96 -12.60 -21.82
CA VAL A 233 12.39 -11.62 -20.86
C VAL A 233 12.83 -11.94 -19.44
N LEU A 234 12.74 -13.21 -19.04
CA LEU A 234 13.20 -13.65 -17.71
C LEU A 234 14.71 -13.42 -17.53
N ALA A 235 15.52 -13.70 -18.54
CA ALA A 235 16.95 -13.43 -18.49
C ALA A 235 17.26 -11.94 -18.37
N VAL A 236 16.53 -11.07 -19.09
CA VAL A 236 16.68 -9.60 -18.99
C VAL A 236 16.32 -9.09 -17.60
N VAL A 237 15.22 -9.59 -17.02
CA VAL A 237 14.81 -9.25 -15.65
C VAL A 237 15.87 -9.71 -14.65
N ALA A 238 16.35 -10.95 -14.78
CA ALA A 238 17.37 -11.49 -13.88
C ALA A 238 18.70 -10.72 -13.98
N VAL A 239 19.17 -10.41 -15.21
CA VAL A 239 20.39 -9.60 -15.40
C VAL A 239 20.21 -8.16 -14.88
N GLY A 240 19.02 -7.59 -15.03
CA GLY A 240 18.72 -6.27 -14.45
C GLY A 240 18.85 -6.27 -12.92
N GLN A 241 18.47 -7.36 -12.27
CA GLN A 241 18.64 -7.53 -10.82
C GLN A 241 20.11 -7.72 -10.41
N THR A 242 20.90 -8.46 -11.20
CA THR A 242 22.32 -8.70 -10.89
C THR A 242 23.25 -7.52 -11.24
N GLY A 243 22.81 -6.62 -12.12
CA GLY A 243 23.62 -5.44 -12.53
C GLY A 243 23.65 -4.30 -11.51
N SER A 244 22.87 -4.37 -10.44
CA SER A 244 22.84 -3.38 -9.36
C SER A 244 23.84 -3.78 -8.27
N THR A 245 25.10 -3.38 -8.44
CA THR A 245 26.23 -3.78 -7.60
C THR A 245 26.13 -3.35 -6.13
N VAL A 246 25.24 -2.44 -5.77
CA VAL A 246 25.09 -1.92 -4.40
C VAL A 246 23.92 -2.59 -3.65
N ALA A 247 22.94 -3.15 -4.35
CA ALA A 247 21.74 -3.67 -3.71
C ALA A 247 21.73 -5.18 -3.50
N LEU A 248 22.72 -5.90 -4.03
CA LEU A 248 22.78 -7.35 -3.98
C LEU A 248 23.75 -7.90 -2.92
N GLN A 249 24.61 -7.03 -2.38
CA GLN A 249 25.45 -7.46 -1.26
C GLN A 249 24.63 -7.79 0.00
N ASP A 250 23.34 -7.37 0.04
CA ASP A 250 22.66 -7.30 1.33
C ASP A 250 21.31 -7.99 1.41
N VAL A 251 20.75 -8.60 0.37
CA VAL A 251 19.38 -9.15 0.46
C VAL A 251 19.33 -10.66 0.50
N ASP A 252 20.31 -11.35 -0.04
CA ASP A 252 20.39 -12.81 0.00
C ASP A 252 21.82 -13.24 -0.39
N ALA A 253 22.73 -13.30 0.54
CA ALA A 253 24.01 -13.97 0.33
C ALA A 253 23.83 -15.47 0.03
N ASP A 254 22.70 -16.05 0.40
CA ASP A 254 22.26 -17.38 -0.02
C ASP A 254 21.65 -17.41 -1.43
N ALA A 255 21.35 -16.27 -2.05
CA ALA A 255 20.90 -16.19 -3.45
C ALA A 255 22.05 -16.14 -4.47
N GLY A 256 23.20 -16.66 -4.13
CA GLY A 256 24.42 -16.71 -4.95
C GLY A 256 24.34 -17.54 -6.23
N ALA A 257 23.16 -18.03 -6.64
CA ALA A 257 22.94 -18.64 -7.94
C ALA A 257 21.68 -18.09 -8.59
N PRO A 258 21.78 -17.16 -9.55
CA PRO A 258 20.61 -16.57 -10.22
C PRO A 258 19.71 -17.59 -10.94
N PHE A 259 20.10 -18.82 -11.08
CA PHE A 259 19.36 -19.90 -11.74
C PHE A 259 19.61 -21.29 -11.13
N GLY A 260 19.98 -21.41 -9.87
CA GLY A 260 20.17 -22.70 -9.19
C GLY A 260 18.86 -23.33 -8.73
N LEU A 261 18.93 -24.60 -8.30
CA LEU A 261 17.80 -25.30 -7.67
C LEU A 261 17.30 -24.56 -6.42
N GLU A 262 18.18 -23.86 -5.71
CA GLU A 262 17.90 -23.03 -4.53
C GLU A 262 16.99 -21.84 -4.83
N PHE A 263 17.19 -21.15 -5.98
CA PHE A 263 16.27 -20.12 -6.45
C PHE A 263 14.84 -20.67 -6.65
N LEU A 264 14.72 -21.88 -7.23
CA LEU A 264 13.42 -22.54 -7.38
C LEU A 264 12.84 -22.97 -6.03
N GLN A 265 13.66 -23.36 -5.06
CA GLN A 265 13.21 -23.70 -3.71
C GLN A 265 12.63 -22.47 -2.96
N GLY A 266 13.19 -21.29 -3.17
CA GLY A 266 12.65 -20.04 -2.62
C GLY A 266 11.25 -19.65 -3.17
N PHE A 267 10.83 -20.21 -4.31
CA PHE A 267 9.49 -19.99 -4.86
C PHE A 267 8.44 -20.94 -4.32
N PHE A 268 8.83 -22.15 -3.94
CA PHE A 268 7.89 -23.21 -3.61
C PHE A 268 7.84 -23.48 -2.11
N LEU A 269 6.62 -23.69 -1.62
CA LEU A 269 6.40 -24.10 -0.25
C LEU A 269 6.97 -25.50 0.02
N PRO A 270 7.64 -25.69 1.17
CA PRO A 270 8.04 -27.01 1.62
C PRO A 270 6.86 -27.91 2.02
N GLY A 271 5.65 -27.35 2.21
CA GLY A 271 4.44 -28.05 2.58
C GLY A 271 3.16 -27.25 2.28
N LEU A 272 2.02 -27.94 2.31
CA LEU A 272 0.71 -27.35 2.05
C LEU A 272 0.16 -26.66 3.30
N GLU A 273 -0.08 -25.35 3.22
CA GLU A 273 -0.65 -24.54 4.29
C GLU A 273 -2.03 -23.99 3.87
N TRP A 274 -3.10 -24.59 4.39
CA TRP A 274 -4.47 -24.30 3.98
C TRP A 274 -4.95 -22.88 4.34
N PHE A 275 -4.43 -22.27 5.42
CA PHE A 275 -4.81 -20.91 5.84
C PHE A 275 -4.52 -19.82 4.80
N ARG A 276 -3.62 -20.07 3.87
CA ARG A 276 -3.28 -19.13 2.77
C ARG A 276 -4.43 -18.91 1.81
N PHE A 277 -5.29 -19.90 1.65
CA PHE A 277 -6.49 -19.77 0.83
C PHE A 277 -7.46 -18.76 1.43
N ASP A 278 -7.56 -18.66 2.76
CA ASP A 278 -8.42 -17.67 3.42
C ASP A 278 -7.98 -16.24 3.07
N ASN A 279 -6.66 -15.96 3.08
CA ASN A 279 -6.12 -14.66 2.67
C ASN A 279 -6.40 -14.34 1.18
N LEU A 280 -6.33 -15.33 0.28
CA LEU A 280 -6.64 -15.14 -1.13
C LEU A 280 -8.16 -15.00 -1.36
N PHE A 281 -8.97 -15.80 -0.69
CA PHE A 281 -10.42 -15.71 -0.79
C PHE A 281 -10.96 -14.43 -0.17
N GLY A 282 -10.31 -13.88 0.86
CA GLY A 282 -10.61 -12.57 1.45
C GLY A 282 -10.70 -11.44 0.41
N PHE A 283 -9.97 -11.55 -0.71
CA PHE A 283 -10.12 -10.62 -1.82
C PHE A 283 -11.54 -10.61 -2.41
N PHE A 284 -12.22 -11.76 -2.41
CA PHE A 284 -13.58 -11.94 -2.94
C PHE A 284 -14.68 -11.90 -1.86
N GLU A 285 -14.31 -11.69 -0.59
CA GLU A 285 -15.28 -11.58 0.52
C GLU A 285 -15.99 -10.24 0.53
N ALA A 286 -15.47 -9.23 -0.16
CA ALA A 286 -16.15 -7.97 -0.31
C ALA A 286 -17.58 -8.16 -0.85
N SER A 287 -18.53 -7.48 -0.22
CA SER A 287 -19.97 -7.65 -0.47
C SER A 287 -20.36 -7.49 -1.93
N GLU A 288 -19.60 -6.70 -2.67
CA GLU A 288 -19.80 -6.46 -4.09
C GLU A 288 -19.58 -7.69 -4.97
N TYR A 289 -18.70 -8.64 -4.60
CA TYR A 289 -18.50 -9.87 -5.37
C TYR A 289 -19.50 -10.98 -5.01
N GLN A 290 -20.00 -11.00 -3.78
CA GLN A 290 -20.81 -12.09 -3.25
C GLN A 290 -22.07 -12.37 -4.07
N TRP A 291 -22.76 -11.36 -4.59
CA TRP A 291 -23.94 -11.55 -5.42
C TRP A 291 -23.62 -12.05 -6.83
N LEU A 292 -22.42 -11.75 -7.35
CA LEU A 292 -21.99 -12.16 -8.68
C LEU A 292 -21.58 -13.64 -8.73
N LEU A 293 -21.04 -14.17 -7.61
CA LEU A 293 -20.63 -15.58 -7.50
C LEU A 293 -21.74 -16.58 -7.81
N PRO A 294 -22.98 -16.49 -7.24
CA PRO A 294 -24.07 -17.39 -7.59
C PRO A 294 -24.50 -17.27 -9.06
N VAL A 295 -24.45 -16.06 -9.64
CA VAL A 295 -24.74 -15.85 -11.06
C VAL A 295 -23.72 -16.59 -11.94
N ILE A 296 -22.43 -16.51 -11.59
CA ILE A 296 -21.35 -17.24 -12.24
C ILE A 296 -21.56 -18.75 -12.06
N ALA A 297 -21.86 -19.22 -10.85
CA ALA A 297 -22.06 -20.65 -10.55
C ALA A 297 -23.21 -21.23 -11.40
N VAL A 298 -24.36 -20.58 -11.46
CA VAL A 298 -25.49 -20.99 -12.31
C VAL A 298 -25.07 -21.04 -13.78
N SER A 299 -24.37 -20.03 -14.27
CA SER A 299 -23.89 -20.01 -15.66
C SER A 299 -22.92 -21.15 -15.97
N LEU A 300 -22.01 -21.47 -15.05
CA LEU A 300 -21.08 -22.60 -15.19
C LEU A 300 -21.78 -23.94 -15.13
N LEU A 301 -22.75 -24.14 -14.24
CA LEU A 301 -23.56 -25.38 -14.19
C LEU A 301 -24.30 -25.62 -15.52
N VAL A 302 -24.92 -24.58 -16.09
CA VAL A 302 -25.56 -24.67 -17.42
C VAL A 302 -24.51 -24.99 -18.49
N THR A 303 -23.32 -24.39 -18.41
CA THR A 303 -22.24 -24.65 -19.34
C THR A 303 -21.76 -26.11 -19.26
N VAL A 304 -21.56 -26.65 -18.07
CA VAL A 304 -21.20 -28.06 -17.83
C VAL A 304 -22.29 -28.99 -18.37
N TYR A 305 -23.57 -28.71 -18.10
CA TYR A 305 -24.69 -29.46 -18.67
C TYR A 305 -24.65 -29.48 -20.20
N ARG A 306 -24.36 -28.33 -20.87
CA ARG A 306 -24.23 -28.26 -22.34
C ARG A 306 -23.04 -29.07 -22.86
N VAL A 307 -21.93 -29.14 -22.12
CA VAL A 307 -20.78 -30.02 -22.45
C VAL A 307 -21.25 -31.49 -22.49
N PHE A 308 -21.94 -31.94 -21.47
CA PHE A 308 -22.50 -33.32 -21.41
C PHE A 308 -23.49 -33.61 -22.55
N ARG A 309 -24.29 -32.61 -22.92
CA ARG A 309 -25.25 -32.71 -24.04
C ARG A 309 -24.62 -32.50 -25.41
N ARG A 310 -23.30 -32.22 -25.49
CA ARG A 310 -22.58 -31.94 -26.74
C ARG A 310 -23.17 -30.77 -27.55
N THR A 311 -23.74 -29.78 -26.86
CA THR A 311 -24.37 -28.56 -27.44
C THR A 311 -23.58 -27.30 -27.10
N THR A 312 -22.27 -27.43 -26.91
CA THR A 312 -21.37 -26.33 -26.52
C THR A 312 -21.22 -25.28 -27.59
N THR A 313 -21.27 -24.03 -27.19
CA THR A 313 -20.90 -22.87 -28.02
C THR A 313 -19.47 -22.41 -27.66
N PHE A 314 -18.87 -21.56 -28.50
CA PHE A 314 -17.59 -20.94 -28.16
C PHE A 314 -17.65 -20.17 -26.82
N ALA A 315 -18.75 -19.49 -26.54
CA ALA A 315 -18.92 -18.76 -25.27
C ALA A 315 -18.91 -19.71 -24.06
N ASP A 316 -19.39 -20.94 -24.19
CA ASP A 316 -19.31 -21.96 -23.14
C ASP A 316 -17.85 -22.41 -22.92
N VAL A 317 -17.11 -22.60 -24.01
CA VAL A 317 -15.67 -22.95 -23.96
C VAL A 317 -14.87 -21.83 -23.31
N ALA A 318 -15.14 -20.58 -23.67
CA ALA A 318 -14.46 -19.41 -23.11
C ALA A 318 -14.73 -19.26 -21.58
N LEU A 319 -15.99 -19.49 -21.14
CA LEU A 319 -16.31 -19.43 -19.72
C LEU A 319 -15.60 -20.51 -18.91
N LEU A 320 -15.56 -21.75 -19.41
CA LEU A 320 -14.82 -22.83 -18.76
C LEU A 320 -13.32 -22.53 -18.73
N PHE A 321 -12.77 -22.00 -19.81
CA PHE A 321 -11.37 -21.61 -19.87
C PHE A 321 -11.07 -20.56 -18.78
N LEU A 322 -11.84 -19.47 -18.72
CA LEU A 322 -11.63 -18.40 -17.73
C LEU A 322 -11.78 -18.91 -16.29
N ALA A 323 -12.80 -19.72 -16.01
CA ALA A 323 -13.03 -20.28 -14.67
C ALA A 323 -11.88 -21.21 -14.22
N LEU A 324 -11.46 -22.13 -15.09
CA LEU A 324 -10.37 -23.05 -14.78
C LEU A 324 -9.01 -22.34 -14.71
N PHE A 325 -8.78 -21.35 -15.57
CA PHE A 325 -7.60 -20.48 -15.49
C PHE A 325 -7.49 -19.81 -14.13
N MET A 326 -8.57 -19.16 -13.67
CA MET A 326 -8.63 -18.53 -12.34
C MET A 326 -8.36 -19.53 -11.22
N ALA A 327 -9.02 -20.70 -11.28
CA ALA A 327 -8.85 -21.76 -10.29
C ALA A 327 -7.38 -22.24 -10.22
N LEU A 328 -6.72 -22.41 -11.38
CA LEU A 328 -5.31 -22.83 -11.43
C LEU A 328 -4.36 -21.74 -10.90
N VAL A 329 -4.62 -20.45 -11.19
CA VAL A 329 -3.82 -19.34 -10.63
C VAL A 329 -3.96 -19.28 -9.11
N VAL A 330 -5.20 -19.35 -8.57
CA VAL A 330 -5.45 -19.32 -7.12
C VAL A 330 -4.84 -20.56 -6.45
N LEU A 331 -5.00 -21.76 -7.07
CA LEU A 331 -4.40 -22.99 -6.56
C LEU A 331 -2.86 -22.89 -6.52
N GLN A 332 -2.25 -22.38 -7.59
CA GLN A 332 -0.81 -22.16 -7.63
C GLN A 332 -0.34 -21.20 -6.52
N MET A 333 -1.01 -20.08 -6.35
CA MET A 333 -0.67 -19.09 -5.33
C MET A 333 -0.85 -19.64 -3.91
N GLY A 334 -1.97 -20.31 -3.64
CA GLY A 334 -2.29 -20.79 -2.28
C GLY A 334 -1.56 -22.07 -1.88
N ALA A 335 -1.27 -22.96 -2.84
CA ALA A 335 -0.76 -24.31 -2.54
C ALA A 335 0.73 -24.51 -2.83
N LEU A 336 1.32 -23.72 -3.74
CA LEU A 336 2.66 -24.01 -4.24
C LEU A 336 3.68 -22.91 -3.95
N LEU A 337 3.25 -21.64 -3.77
CA LEU A 337 4.16 -20.50 -3.71
C LEU A 337 4.37 -19.99 -2.28
N THR A 338 5.54 -19.43 -2.01
CA THR A 338 5.86 -18.75 -0.73
C THR A 338 5.05 -17.47 -0.54
N ASP A 339 5.03 -16.92 0.69
CA ASP A 339 4.23 -15.73 1.06
C ASP A 339 4.53 -14.52 0.19
N SER A 340 5.78 -14.33 -0.19
CA SER A 340 6.20 -13.21 -1.05
C SER A 340 5.47 -13.17 -2.40
N TRP A 341 5.04 -14.33 -2.91
CA TRP A 341 4.34 -14.49 -4.19
C TRP A 341 2.83 -14.73 -4.03
N SER A 342 2.36 -15.03 -2.82
CA SER A 342 0.96 -15.32 -2.49
C SER A 342 0.21 -14.10 -1.94
N LEU A 343 0.46 -12.91 -2.45
CA LEU A 343 -0.17 -11.68 -1.98
C LEU A 343 -1.55 -11.50 -2.64
N SER A 344 -2.59 -11.31 -1.83
CA SER A 344 -3.97 -11.08 -2.28
C SER A 344 -4.10 -9.91 -3.27
N ARG A 345 -3.31 -8.84 -3.12
CA ARG A 345 -3.26 -7.72 -4.06
C ARG A 345 -2.86 -8.10 -5.49
N TYR A 346 -2.17 -9.23 -5.69
CA TYR A 346 -1.82 -9.69 -7.04
C TYR A 346 -3.02 -10.28 -7.79
N LEU A 347 -4.07 -10.70 -7.09
CA LEU A 347 -5.31 -11.16 -7.71
C LEU A 347 -5.96 -10.08 -8.57
N PHE A 348 -5.72 -8.80 -8.24
CA PHE A 348 -6.22 -7.66 -9.02
C PHE A 348 -5.81 -7.73 -10.50
N PHE A 349 -4.58 -8.09 -10.81
CA PHE A 349 -4.13 -8.15 -12.22
C PHE A 349 -3.98 -9.58 -12.76
N LEU A 350 -3.87 -10.60 -11.91
CA LEU A 350 -3.75 -11.99 -12.35
C LEU A 350 -5.12 -12.65 -12.60
N VAL A 351 -6.11 -12.38 -11.76
CA VAL A 351 -7.39 -13.09 -11.71
C VAL A 351 -8.58 -12.22 -12.08
N LEU A 352 -8.63 -10.99 -11.58
CA LEU A 352 -9.76 -10.08 -11.77
C LEU A 352 -10.11 -9.83 -13.25
N PRO A 353 -9.14 -9.73 -14.21
CA PRO A 353 -9.47 -9.61 -15.63
C PRO A 353 -10.35 -10.75 -16.15
N ALA A 354 -10.03 -11.98 -15.76
CA ALA A 354 -10.83 -13.16 -16.13
C ALA A 354 -12.17 -13.20 -15.38
N PHE A 355 -12.18 -12.83 -14.09
CA PHE A 355 -13.37 -12.79 -13.26
C PHE A 355 -14.43 -11.82 -13.79
N LEU A 356 -14.04 -10.60 -14.16
CA LEU A 356 -14.97 -9.60 -14.69
C LEU A 356 -15.54 -10.00 -16.06
N LEU A 357 -14.73 -10.62 -16.94
CA LEU A 357 -15.24 -11.17 -18.20
C LEU A 357 -16.23 -12.33 -17.97
N LEU A 358 -15.88 -13.23 -17.06
CA LEU A 358 -16.73 -14.37 -16.66
C LEU A 358 -18.05 -13.88 -16.07
N GLY A 359 -18.00 -12.91 -15.15
CA GLY A 359 -19.14 -12.29 -14.50
C GLY A 359 -20.05 -11.56 -15.50
N ALA A 360 -19.48 -10.79 -16.41
CA ALA A 360 -20.24 -10.06 -17.42
C ALA A 360 -21.05 -10.97 -18.37
N GLU A 361 -20.43 -12.04 -18.88
CA GLU A 361 -21.16 -13.00 -19.73
C GLU A 361 -22.16 -13.82 -18.93
N SER A 362 -21.82 -14.21 -17.70
CA SER A 362 -22.73 -14.94 -16.81
C SER A 362 -23.99 -14.11 -16.50
N LEU A 363 -23.81 -12.84 -16.14
CA LEU A 363 -24.91 -11.90 -15.92
C LEU A 363 -25.74 -11.70 -17.19
N ALA A 364 -25.09 -11.51 -18.34
CA ALA A 364 -25.77 -11.38 -19.62
C ALA A 364 -26.61 -12.61 -19.98
N ARG A 365 -26.12 -13.82 -19.66
CA ARG A 365 -26.86 -15.08 -19.87
C ARG A 365 -28.10 -15.18 -18.99
N VAL A 366 -27.94 -14.93 -17.71
CA VAL A 366 -29.05 -14.98 -16.74
C VAL A 366 -30.11 -13.96 -17.12
N LEU A 367 -29.75 -12.75 -17.43
CA LEU A 367 -30.67 -11.70 -17.87
C LEU A 367 -31.40 -12.07 -19.17
N ARG A 368 -30.70 -12.61 -20.18
CA ARG A 368 -31.31 -13.10 -21.41
C ARG A 368 -32.30 -14.25 -21.14
N TRP A 369 -31.94 -15.17 -20.27
CA TRP A 369 -32.82 -16.28 -19.88
C TRP A 369 -34.08 -15.78 -19.15
N LEU A 370 -33.94 -14.85 -18.19
CA LEU A 370 -35.06 -14.20 -17.52
C LEU A 370 -35.96 -13.47 -18.49
N ALA A 371 -35.40 -12.69 -19.42
CA ALA A 371 -36.18 -12.00 -20.44
C ALA A 371 -36.97 -12.97 -21.33
N GLN A 372 -36.39 -14.11 -21.71
CA GLN A 372 -37.07 -15.16 -22.46
C GLN A 372 -38.18 -15.81 -21.65
N LEU A 373 -37.96 -16.08 -20.36
CA LEU A 373 -38.98 -16.65 -19.46
C LEU A 373 -40.19 -15.71 -19.32
N ILE A 374 -39.92 -14.41 -19.04
CA ILE A 374 -40.95 -13.39 -18.91
C ILE A 374 -41.72 -13.22 -20.26
N SER A 375 -40.98 -13.22 -21.40
CA SER A 375 -41.62 -13.09 -22.70
C SER A 375 -42.59 -14.24 -23.06
N ARG A 376 -42.36 -15.45 -22.51
CA ARG A 376 -43.26 -16.59 -22.65
C ARG A 376 -44.52 -16.46 -21.79
N LEU A 377 -44.40 -15.79 -20.62
CA LEU A 377 -45.51 -15.56 -19.70
C LEU A 377 -46.43 -14.41 -20.14
N VAL A 378 -45.84 -13.40 -20.83
CA VAL A 378 -46.57 -12.21 -21.28
C VAL A 378 -47.01 -12.40 -22.73
N ARG A 379 -48.32 -12.57 -22.94
CA ARG A 379 -48.90 -12.74 -24.28
C ARG A 379 -48.86 -11.41 -25.09
N GLY A 380 -48.18 -11.40 -26.23
CA GLY A 380 -48.17 -10.31 -27.24
C GLY A 380 -46.80 -10.11 -27.92
N PRO A 381 -46.73 -10.08 -29.27
CA PRO A 381 -45.47 -10.03 -30.02
C PRO A 381 -44.69 -8.71 -29.83
N GLU A 382 -45.36 -7.59 -29.59
CA GLU A 382 -44.67 -6.30 -29.38
C GLU A 382 -44.00 -6.15 -28.05
N ARG A 383 -44.53 -6.80 -27.00
CA ARG A 383 -43.98 -6.76 -25.62
C ARG A 383 -42.70 -7.59 -25.47
N GLY A 384 -42.58 -8.69 -26.22
CA GLY A 384 -41.36 -9.50 -26.25
C GLY A 384 -40.12 -8.76 -26.79
N THR A 385 -40.33 -7.91 -27.80
CA THR A 385 -39.27 -7.09 -28.41
C THR A 385 -38.81 -5.97 -27.45
N TRP A 386 -39.72 -5.38 -26.70
CA TRP A 386 -39.41 -4.33 -25.73
C TRP A 386 -38.61 -4.90 -24.54
N LEU A 387 -39.00 -6.05 -24.02
CA LEU A 387 -38.27 -6.75 -22.92
C LEU A 387 -36.82 -7.08 -23.28
N THR A 388 -36.61 -7.59 -24.51
CA THR A 388 -35.22 -7.90 -24.94
C THR A 388 -34.36 -6.65 -25.15
N ALA A 389 -35.00 -5.49 -25.45
CA ALA A 389 -34.30 -4.21 -25.60
C ALA A 389 -33.91 -3.57 -24.25
N THR A 390 -34.71 -3.78 -23.19
CA THR A 390 -34.49 -3.19 -21.84
C THR A 390 -33.59 -4.03 -20.92
N THR A 391 -33.43 -5.33 -21.23
CA THR A 391 -32.57 -6.26 -20.43
C THR A 391 -31.15 -5.75 -20.19
N PRO A 392 -30.45 -5.08 -21.15
CA PRO A 392 -29.12 -4.54 -20.87
C PRO A 392 -29.12 -3.43 -19.81
N LEU A 393 -30.15 -2.57 -19.84
CA LEU A 393 -30.31 -1.48 -18.88
C LEU A 393 -30.54 -2.02 -17.47
N LEU A 394 -31.34 -3.08 -17.34
CA LEU A 394 -31.54 -3.74 -16.04
C LEU A 394 -30.21 -4.24 -15.46
N GLY A 395 -29.36 -4.86 -16.28
CA GLY A 395 -28.05 -5.33 -15.85
C GLY A 395 -27.14 -4.18 -15.40
N VAL A 396 -27.11 -3.08 -16.12
CA VAL A 396 -26.35 -1.88 -15.72
C VAL A 396 -26.90 -1.33 -14.40
N VAL A 397 -28.22 -1.19 -14.27
CA VAL A 397 -28.84 -0.69 -13.03
C VAL A 397 -28.51 -1.59 -11.84
N LEU A 398 -28.56 -2.92 -12.00
CA LEU A 398 -28.21 -3.86 -10.93
C LEU A 398 -26.75 -3.71 -10.49
N VAL A 399 -25.81 -3.60 -11.43
CA VAL A 399 -24.39 -3.37 -11.10
C VAL A 399 -24.19 -2.04 -10.39
N VAL A 400 -24.78 -0.95 -10.91
CA VAL A 400 -24.67 0.39 -10.30
C VAL A 400 -25.32 0.40 -8.91
N ALA A 401 -26.47 -0.24 -8.73
CA ALA A 401 -27.14 -0.28 -7.43
C ALA A 401 -26.33 -1.04 -6.38
N TRP A 402 -25.60 -2.07 -6.77
CA TRP A 402 -24.87 -2.91 -5.82
C TRP A 402 -23.41 -2.48 -5.64
N TRP A 403 -22.71 -2.14 -6.70
CA TRP A 403 -21.30 -1.73 -6.66
C TRP A 403 -21.10 -0.21 -6.53
N GLY A 404 -22.14 0.58 -6.87
CA GLY A 404 -22.10 2.04 -6.83
C GLY A 404 -21.73 2.63 -5.46
N PRO A 405 -22.34 2.16 -4.34
CA PRO A 405 -21.97 2.64 -3.01
C PRO A 405 -20.49 2.42 -2.68
N ALA A 406 -19.96 1.20 -2.83
CA ALA A 406 -18.54 0.91 -2.58
C ALA A 406 -17.61 1.69 -3.53
N ALA A 407 -18.01 1.86 -4.79
CA ALA A 407 -17.29 2.70 -5.76
C ALA A 407 -17.24 4.17 -5.34
N TRP A 408 -18.35 4.68 -4.82
CA TRP A 408 -18.45 6.04 -4.30
C TRP A 408 -17.57 6.23 -3.06
N ASP A 409 -17.69 5.34 -2.07
CA ASP A 409 -16.90 5.37 -0.84
C ASP A 409 -15.40 5.32 -1.16
N THR A 410 -15.01 4.44 -2.09
CA THR A 410 -13.61 4.38 -2.58
C THR A 410 -13.20 5.70 -3.24
N ALA A 411 -14.04 6.29 -4.07
CA ALA A 411 -13.74 7.55 -4.77
C ALA A 411 -13.63 8.76 -3.83
N GLN A 412 -14.20 8.68 -2.62
CA GLN A 412 -14.14 9.72 -1.59
C GLN A 412 -13.11 9.40 -0.48
N ALA A 413 -12.42 8.25 -0.57
CA ALA A 413 -11.44 7.86 0.42
C ALA A 413 -10.28 8.86 0.49
N GLN A 414 -10.02 9.37 1.69
CA GLN A 414 -8.88 10.24 1.96
C GLN A 414 -7.72 9.41 2.48
N GLY A 415 -6.49 9.75 2.05
CA GLY A 415 -5.30 9.15 2.64
C GLY A 415 -5.03 9.73 4.03
N THR A 416 -4.55 8.91 4.95
CA THR A 416 -4.25 9.33 6.33
C THR A 416 -2.81 9.83 6.51
N GLY A 417 -1.89 9.44 5.64
CA GLY A 417 -0.45 9.72 5.75
C GLY A 417 0.01 10.85 4.83
N ASP A 418 -0.23 12.12 5.20
CA ASP A 418 0.17 13.27 4.40
C ASP A 418 1.65 13.63 4.58
N TYR A 419 2.51 12.84 3.95
CA TYR A 419 3.96 13.10 3.92
C TYR A 419 4.34 14.35 3.12
N HIS A 420 3.53 14.75 2.13
CA HIS A 420 3.77 15.95 1.34
C HIS A 420 3.77 17.20 2.23
N THR A 421 2.72 17.39 3.01
CA THR A 421 2.60 18.54 3.94
C THR A 421 3.62 18.45 5.07
N ALA A 422 3.89 17.25 5.60
CA ALA A 422 4.92 17.06 6.63
C ALA A 422 6.31 17.47 6.13
N PHE A 423 6.73 17.04 4.95
CA PHE A 423 8.00 17.46 4.37
C PHE A 423 8.02 18.91 3.86
N ALA A 424 6.86 19.48 3.49
CA ALA A 424 6.76 20.92 3.21
C ALA A 424 7.07 21.74 4.45
N PHE A 425 6.50 21.36 5.61
CA PHE A 425 6.82 21.99 6.89
C PHE A 425 8.32 21.90 7.22
N VAL A 426 8.94 20.71 7.06
CA VAL A 426 10.39 20.54 7.26
C VAL A 426 11.17 21.47 6.34
N ARG A 427 10.82 21.54 5.05
CA ARG A 427 11.51 22.39 4.06
C ARG A 427 11.40 23.88 4.39
N GLU A 428 10.24 24.35 4.86
CA GLU A 428 9.99 25.74 5.24
C GLU A 428 10.79 26.16 6.49
N ASN A 429 11.07 25.18 7.38
CA ASN A 429 11.82 25.40 8.61
C ASN A 429 13.27 24.92 8.53
N TRP A 430 13.75 24.56 7.34
CA TRP A 430 15.10 24.01 7.13
C TRP A 430 16.18 25.07 7.31
N LEU A 431 17.18 24.76 8.15
CA LEU A 431 18.38 25.56 8.31
C LEU A 431 19.59 24.87 7.67
N PRO A 432 20.63 25.65 7.25
CA PRO A 432 21.87 25.07 6.74
C PRO A 432 22.51 24.13 7.79
N GLY A 433 22.78 22.90 7.39
CA GLY A 433 23.33 21.87 8.28
C GLY A 433 22.31 20.91 8.86
N ASP A 434 21.00 21.19 8.75
CA ASP A 434 19.96 20.26 9.19
C ASP A 434 20.07 18.91 8.49
N ARG A 435 19.61 17.87 9.19
CA ARG A 435 19.53 16.50 8.70
C ARG A 435 18.09 15.99 8.75
N VAL A 436 17.78 14.99 7.95
CA VAL A 436 16.48 14.34 7.94
C VAL A 436 16.61 12.83 8.14
N MET A 437 15.85 12.33 9.10
CA MET A 437 15.65 10.94 9.43
C MET A 437 14.20 10.56 9.12
N THR A 438 13.95 9.40 8.54
CA THR A 438 12.58 8.95 8.28
C THR A 438 12.51 7.44 8.10
N PHE A 439 11.31 6.87 8.29
CA PHE A 439 11.01 5.49 7.90
C PHE A 439 10.85 5.35 6.37
N HIS A 440 10.57 6.44 5.64
CA HIS A 440 10.36 6.44 4.19
C HIS A 440 11.40 7.28 3.45
N PRO A 441 12.63 6.80 3.27
CA PRO A 441 13.70 7.54 2.59
C PRO A 441 13.31 8.03 1.19
N ALA A 442 12.56 7.22 0.43
CA ALA A 442 12.08 7.62 -0.89
C ALA A 442 11.15 8.85 -0.85
N ALA A 443 10.33 9.01 0.19
CA ALA A 443 9.50 10.21 0.38
C ALA A 443 10.38 11.44 0.66
N ALA A 444 11.37 11.33 1.54
CA ALA A 444 12.31 12.43 1.80
C ALA A 444 13.04 12.88 0.51
N TYR A 445 13.48 11.92 -0.31
CA TYR A 445 14.10 12.26 -1.60
C TYR A 445 13.13 12.92 -2.59
N LEU A 446 11.88 12.51 -2.61
CA LEU A 446 10.88 13.13 -3.49
C LEU A 446 10.64 14.59 -3.13
N TYR A 447 10.48 14.88 -1.84
CA TYR A 447 10.02 16.20 -1.37
C TYR A 447 11.15 17.15 -0.93
N LEU A 448 12.27 16.61 -0.39
CA LEU A 448 13.42 17.40 0.06
C LEU A 448 14.66 17.24 -0.83
N GLY A 449 14.69 16.23 -1.71
CA GLY A 449 15.84 15.91 -2.54
C GLY A 449 16.97 15.16 -1.81
N ARG A 450 16.78 14.78 -0.55
CA ARG A 450 17.77 14.06 0.28
C ARG A 450 17.11 13.25 1.38
N CYS A 451 17.83 12.25 1.90
CA CYS A 451 17.56 11.57 3.15
C CYS A 451 18.90 11.24 3.81
N ASP A 452 19.09 11.67 5.06
CA ASP A 452 20.37 11.48 5.76
C ASP A 452 20.38 10.17 6.55
N TYR A 453 19.22 9.73 7.09
CA TYR A 453 19.09 8.50 7.88
C TYR A 453 17.78 7.76 7.58
N TYR A 454 17.91 6.45 7.44
CA TYR A 454 16.76 5.53 7.38
C TYR A 454 16.54 4.92 8.76
N ALA A 455 15.48 5.32 9.47
CA ALA A 455 15.14 4.78 10.77
C ALA A 455 14.21 3.57 10.62
N ASN A 456 14.64 2.38 11.07
CA ASN A 456 13.83 1.16 11.08
C ASN A 456 14.46 0.09 11.96
N GLN A 457 13.72 -0.42 12.94
CA GLN A 457 14.15 -1.51 13.82
C GLN A 457 13.60 -2.89 13.45
N ALA A 458 12.70 -2.98 12.46
CA ALA A 458 12.15 -4.27 12.03
C ALA A 458 13.21 -5.08 11.27
N THR A 459 13.84 -6.02 11.94
CA THR A 459 14.93 -6.87 11.47
C THR A 459 14.61 -7.74 10.25
N ALA A 460 13.34 -8.04 9.98
CA ALA A 460 12.92 -8.91 8.87
C ALA A 460 13.10 -8.31 7.47
N LEU A 461 13.38 -7.01 7.33
CA LEU A 461 13.60 -6.32 6.05
C LEU A 461 15.00 -5.74 5.92
N VAL A 462 15.80 -5.85 6.95
CA VAL A 462 17.15 -5.32 7.04
C VAL A 462 18.11 -6.50 6.99
N LEU A 463 18.74 -6.66 5.88
CA LEU A 463 20.10 -7.04 5.61
C LEU A 463 20.73 -7.93 6.69
N GLN A 464 20.89 -9.21 6.38
CA GLN A 464 21.74 -10.09 7.17
C GLN A 464 23.15 -9.47 7.26
N GLU A 465 23.64 -9.34 8.49
CA GLU A 465 25.03 -9.04 8.76
C GLU A 465 25.89 -10.17 8.18
N GLU A 466 26.46 -9.96 7.02
CA GLU A 466 27.70 -10.65 6.68
C GLU A 466 28.86 -9.81 7.18
N GLU A 467 29.93 -10.51 7.61
CA GLU A 467 31.14 -10.03 8.27
C GLU A 467 31.95 -8.94 7.51
N ASP A 468 31.36 -8.24 6.55
CA ASP A 468 32.02 -7.14 5.84
C ASP A 468 31.64 -5.79 6.42
N GLU A 469 32.63 -4.96 6.69
CA GLU A 469 32.69 -3.70 7.44
C GLU A 469 31.76 -2.57 6.98
N ALA A 470 30.83 -2.78 6.05
CA ALA A 470 29.94 -1.73 5.55
C ALA A 470 28.67 -1.63 6.41
N ALA A 471 28.43 -0.46 7.00
CA ALA A 471 27.21 -0.17 7.73
C ALA A 471 25.96 -0.38 6.84
N PRO A 472 24.88 -1.03 7.33
CA PRO A 472 23.68 -1.28 6.54
C PRO A 472 23.02 0.04 6.07
N ILE A 473 22.56 0.04 4.81
CA ILE A 473 21.97 1.21 4.16
C ILE A 473 20.60 0.88 3.56
N ASP A 474 19.75 1.91 3.36
CA ASP A 474 18.52 1.76 2.58
C ASP A 474 18.84 1.44 1.11
N ARG A 475 18.29 0.35 0.59
CA ARG A 475 18.52 -0.13 -0.78
C ARG A 475 18.11 0.84 -1.88
N TYR A 476 17.19 1.77 -1.62
CA TYR A 476 16.65 2.69 -2.62
C TYR A 476 17.38 4.03 -2.65
N THR A 477 17.74 4.53 -1.49
CA THR A 477 18.33 5.87 -1.37
C THR A 477 19.81 5.85 -0.95
N GLY A 478 20.29 4.72 -0.39
CA GLY A 478 21.64 4.60 0.16
C GLY A 478 21.81 5.27 1.53
N SER A 479 20.70 5.65 2.18
CA SER A 479 20.74 6.31 3.49
C SER A 479 21.16 5.33 4.57
N PRO A 480 22.10 5.70 5.50
CA PRO A 480 22.51 4.87 6.62
C PRO A 480 21.34 4.44 7.50
N LEU A 481 21.35 3.19 7.95
CA LEU A 481 20.31 2.62 8.79
C LEU A 481 20.50 2.97 10.25
N ILE A 482 19.44 3.47 10.89
CA ILE A 482 19.27 3.65 12.32
C ILE A 482 18.32 2.57 12.82
N ASP A 483 18.86 1.48 13.38
CA ASP A 483 18.14 0.31 13.85
C ASP A 483 18.23 0.11 15.36
N SER A 484 19.02 0.94 16.05
CA SER A 484 19.22 0.85 17.49
C SER A 484 19.22 2.22 18.17
N VAL A 485 19.03 2.22 19.47
CA VAL A 485 19.10 3.42 20.33
C VAL A 485 20.48 4.05 20.28
N GLU A 486 21.53 3.26 20.23
CA GLU A 486 22.92 3.73 20.18
C GLU A 486 23.18 4.52 18.87
N LYS A 487 22.72 3.99 17.72
CA LYS A 487 22.84 4.69 16.44
C LYS A 487 21.97 5.94 16.41
N PHE A 488 20.77 5.90 16.99
CA PHE A 488 19.91 7.07 17.12
C PHE A 488 20.58 8.17 17.94
N ASN A 489 21.08 7.84 19.12
CA ASN A 489 21.79 8.80 19.98
C ASN A 489 23.04 9.36 19.30
N ALA A 490 23.80 8.52 18.60
CA ALA A 490 24.98 8.96 17.83
C ALA A 490 24.58 9.95 16.71
N ALA A 491 23.48 9.69 16.02
CA ALA A 491 22.99 10.58 14.95
C ALA A 491 22.53 11.97 15.48
N LEU A 492 22.05 12.03 16.73
CA LEU A 492 21.68 13.31 17.36
C LEU A 492 22.85 14.04 18.00
N ALA A 493 23.89 13.31 18.43
CA ALA A 493 25.07 13.88 19.11
C ALA A 493 26.05 14.62 18.18
N ASP A 494 25.84 14.60 16.86
CA ASP A 494 26.74 15.23 15.89
C ASP A 494 26.64 16.78 15.83
N GLY A 495 25.78 17.37 16.65
CA GLY A 495 25.59 18.82 16.79
C GLY A 495 24.73 19.47 15.69
N HIS A 496 24.14 18.69 14.79
CA HIS A 496 23.22 19.16 13.80
C HIS A 496 21.76 18.94 14.21
N ARG A 497 20.88 19.87 13.90
CA ARG A 497 19.44 19.67 14.11
C ARG A 497 18.97 18.57 13.15
N THR A 498 18.38 17.52 13.72
CA THR A 498 17.83 16.38 12.98
C THR A 498 16.30 16.40 13.03
N TRP A 499 15.67 16.37 11.87
CA TRP A 499 14.23 16.20 11.69
C TRP A 499 13.91 14.71 11.60
N PHE A 500 12.93 14.23 12.38
CA PHE A 500 12.43 12.86 12.25
C PHE A 500 10.98 12.88 11.80
N VAL A 501 10.73 12.31 10.60
CA VAL A 501 9.39 12.26 9.97
C VAL A 501 8.94 10.82 9.90
N VAL A 502 7.83 10.51 10.60
CA VAL A 502 7.31 9.14 10.75
C VAL A 502 5.80 9.15 10.90
N ASP A 503 5.09 8.17 10.34
CA ASP A 503 3.66 8.03 10.61
C ASP A 503 3.38 7.27 11.91
N ARG A 504 2.21 7.56 12.51
CA ARG A 504 1.76 6.99 13.79
C ARG A 504 1.84 5.46 13.80
N HIS A 505 1.37 4.80 12.72
CA HIS A 505 1.36 3.34 12.66
C HIS A 505 2.78 2.76 12.77
N ARG A 506 3.75 3.37 12.09
CA ARG A 506 5.14 2.90 12.13
C ARG A 506 5.82 3.26 13.42
N LEU A 507 5.60 4.47 13.93
CA LEU A 507 6.19 4.90 15.21
C LEU A 507 5.89 3.89 16.33
N PHE A 508 4.65 3.42 16.43
CA PHE A 508 4.23 2.53 17.52
C PHE A 508 4.27 1.01 17.19
N ASN A 509 4.59 0.62 15.94
CA ASN A 509 4.63 -0.80 15.55
C ASN A 509 5.97 -1.27 14.94
N ARG A 510 6.92 -0.36 14.71
CA ARG A 510 8.20 -0.68 14.06
C ARG A 510 9.42 -0.36 14.91
N TYR A 511 9.21 0.27 16.06
CA TYR A 511 10.28 0.62 16.99
C TYR A 511 10.01 0.00 18.35
N GLU A 512 11.08 -0.37 19.02
CA GLU A 512 11.03 -0.84 20.39
C GLU A 512 10.62 0.28 21.34
N PRO A 513 9.95 -0.02 22.46
CA PRO A 513 9.49 1.00 23.41
C PRO A 513 10.60 1.95 23.87
N PHE A 514 11.81 1.47 24.10
CA PHE A 514 12.92 2.31 24.53
C PHE A 514 13.40 3.28 23.44
N PHE A 515 13.37 2.89 22.18
CA PHE A 515 13.65 3.80 21.06
C PHE A 515 12.62 4.92 20.99
N ILE A 516 11.33 4.58 21.10
CA ILE A 516 10.25 5.57 21.08
C ILE A 516 10.41 6.57 22.22
N GLN A 517 10.76 6.09 23.42
CA GLN A 517 11.01 6.91 24.59
C GLN A 517 12.18 7.88 24.39
N GLN A 518 13.25 7.45 23.70
CA GLN A 518 14.37 8.33 23.32
C GLN A 518 13.95 9.42 22.35
N VAL A 519 13.08 9.10 21.38
CA VAL A 519 12.54 10.11 20.46
C VAL A 519 11.86 11.24 21.25
N PHE A 520 10.91 10.89 22.11
CA PHE A 520 10.16 11.90 22.88
C PHE A 520 10.99 12.64 23.94
N ALA A 521 12.09 12.04 24.41
CA ALA A 521 12.97 12.70 25.38
C ALA A 521 13.98 13.65 24.75
N GLN A 522 14.37 13.42 23.49
CA GLN A 522 15.45 14.15 22.84
C GLN A 522 14.97 15.04 21.69
N MET A 523 13.68 14.97 21.33
CA MET A 523 13.12 15.70 20.20
C MET A 523 11.79 16.36 20.58
N ASP A 524 11.59 17.59 20.11
CA ASP A 524 10.31 18.31 20.21
C ASP A 524 9.34 17.83 19.12
N PHE A 525 8.08 17.64 19.48
CA PHE A 525 7.00 17.42 18.52
C PHE A 525 6.67 18.74 17.80
N ALA A 526 7.16 18.87 16.57
CA ALA A 526 7.15 20.13 15.84
C ALA A 526 5.90 20.32 14.98
N HIS A 527 5.34 19.25 14.39
CA HIS A 527 4.20 19.34 13.48
C HIS A 527 3.51 17.98 13.29
N GLN A 528 2.20 18.05 12.95
CA GLN A 528 1.41 16.88 12.55
C GLN A 528 0.64 17.18 11.26
N SER A 529 0.68 16.24 10.32
CA SER A 529 -0.12 16.27 9.10
C SER A 529 -0.84 14.93 8.90
N GLY A 530 -2.12 14.89 9.18
CA GLY A 530 -2.87 13.63 9.28
C GLY A 530 -2.26 12.71 10.35
N GLU A 531 -1.84 11.52 9.94
CA GLU A 531 -1.15 10.57 10.83
C GLU A 531 0.39 10.67 10.77
N VAL A 532 0.94 11.65 10.06
CA VAL A 532 2.40 11.85 9.97
C VAL A 532 2.85 12.86 11.01
N TYR A 533 3.84 12.47 11.81
CA TYR A 533 4.46 13.25 12.86
C TYR A 533 5.82 13.76 12.42
N VAL A 534 6.13 14.99 12.79
CA VAL A 534 7.43 15.63 12.56
C VAL A 534 8.01 16.02 13.91
N PHE A 535 9.18 15.49 14.21
CA PHE A 535 9.96 15.83 15.38
C PHE A 535 11.21 16.59 14.97
N ALA A 536 11.70 17.48 15.82
CA ALA A 536 12.96 18.19 15.67
C ALA A 536 13.84 17.95 16.89
N SER A 537 15.11 17.57 16.69
CA SER A 537 16.01 17.32 17.82
C SER A 537 16.22 18.58 18.66
N HIS A 538 16.33 18.41 19.97
CA HIS A 538 16.76 19.48 20.88
C HIS A 538 18.13 20.02 20.45
N PRO A 539 18.46 21.28 20.73
CA PRO A 539 19.80 21.82 20.47
C PRO A 539 20.90 21.04 21.24
N TYR A 540 20.56 20.50 22.37
CA TYR A 540 21.43 19.70 23.24
C TYR A 540 20.67 18.45 23.70
N PRO A 541 20.57 17.42 22.82
CA PRO A 541 19.80 16.21 23.14
C PRO A 541 20.54 15.40 24.20
N VAL A 542 19.82 15.02 25.25
CA VAL A 542 20.36 14.20 26.34
C VAL A 542 19.65 12.84 26.33
N PRO A 543 20.36 11.73 26.06
CA PRO A 543 19.78 10.41 26.07
C PRO A 543 19.24 10.03 27.45
N LEU A 544 18.07 9.40 27.49
CA LEU A 544 17.55 8.80 28.72
C LEU A 544 18.37 7.54 29.07
N PRO A 545 18.86 7.41 30.31
CA PRO A 545 19.44 6.16 30.79
C PRO A 545 18.41 5.01 30.77
N PRO A 546 18.87 3.75 30.56
CA PRO A 546 17.96 2.60 30.57
C PRO A 546 17.35 2.34 31.97
N GLU A 547 18.02 2.76 33.03
CA GLU A 547 17.61 2.60 34.42
C GLU A 547 17.73 3.93 35.19
N PRO A 548 16.90 4.15 36.26
CA PRO A 548 17.01 5.36 37.07
C PRO A 548 18.28 5.39 37.85
N ASN A 549 18.91 6.56 37.98
CA ASN A 549 20.08 6.75 38.90
C ASN A 549 19.65 6.74 40.36
N THR A 550 18.41 7.13 40.65
CA THR A 550 17.82 7.14 41.98
C THR A 550 16.46 6.47 41.94
N VAL A 551 16.27 5.47 42.82
CA VAL A 551 14.99 4.76 42.95
C VAL A 551 14.08 5.50 43.90
N LEU A 552 12.80 5.55 43.61
CA LEU A 552 11.71 6.16 44.35
C LEU A 552 10.57 5.16 44.59
N ASP A 553 9.63 5.51 45.47
CA ASP A 553 8.36 4.80 45.67
C ASP A 553 7.21 5.83 45.73
N GLY A 554 7.04 6.57 44.67
CA GLY A 554 5.97 7.56 44.52
C GLY A 554 4.73 6.93 43.94
N ASN A 555 3.62 6.81 44.68
CA ASN A 555 2.37 6.23 44.24
C ASN A 555 1.27 7.30 44.10
N PHE A 556 0.91 7.65 42.88
CA PHE A 556 -0.16 8.60 42.58
C PHE A 556 -1.51 7.87 42.51
N ASN A 557 -2.19 7.82 43.65
CA ASN A 557 -3.55 7.29 43.85
C ASN A 557 -3.81 5.90 43.26
N ASN A 558 -2.83 5.01 43.26
CA ASN A 558 -2.85 3.68 42.62
C ASN A 558 -3.16 3.73 41.10
N LEU A 559 -2.94 4.85 40.47
CA LEU A 559 -3.06 4.99 39.01
C LEU A 559 -1.69 4.86 38.34
N VAL A 560 -0.70 5.61 38.82
CA VAL A 560 0.64 5.64 38.27
C VAL A 560 1.68 5.72 39.40
N GLY A 561 2.74 4.95 39.29
CA GLY A 561 3.89 5.07 40.18
C GLY A 561 5.04 5.82 39.53
N LEU A 562 5.72 6.72 40.28
CA LEU A 562 7.04 7.24 39.91
C LEU A 562 8.07 6.46 40.69
N GLU A 563 8.77 5.55 40.01
CA GLU A 563 9.68 4.60 40.64
C GLU A 563 11.15 5.03 40.63
N GLY A 564 11.46 6.12 39.92
CA GLY A 564 12.82 6.64 39.93
C GLY A 564 12.98 7.88 39.06
N TYR A 565 14.16 8.46 39.16
CA TYR A 565 14.59 9.55 38.30
C TYR A 565 16.09 9.44 37.96
N SER A 566 16.51 10.10 36.90
CA SER A 566 17.89 10.34 36.53
C SER A 566 18.09 11.84 36.34
N LEU A 567 19.01 12.41 37.09
CA LEU A 567 19.36 13.82 37.08
C LEU A 567 20.88 13.95 37.00
N ASP A 568 21.38 14.58 35.93
CA ASP A 568 22.78 14.92 35.77
C ASP A 568 22.95 16.44 35.75
N VAL A 569 23.48 16.95 36.86
CA VAL A 569 23.77 18.38 37.03
C VAL A 569 25.21 18.74 36.64
N THR A 570 26.03 17.76 36.29
CA THR A 570 27.43 17.97 35.87
C THR A 570 27.51 18.38 34.42
N SER A 571 26.46 18.09 33.62
CA SER A 571 26.34 18.39 32.20
C SER A 571 25.14 19.29 31.88
N ILE A 572 25.05 20.43 32.58
CA ILE A 572 24.02 21.45 32.23
C ILE A 572 24.34 21.98 30.83
N ALA A 573 23.31 21.99 29.97
CA ALA A 573 23.45 22.50 28.61
C ALA A 573 23.88 23.98 28.60
N PRO A 574 24.63 24.45 27.57
CA PRO A 574 25.08 25.83 27.46
C PRO A 574 23.97 26.90 27.50
N ASP A 575 22.73 26.49 27.19
CA ASP A 575 21.53 27.35 27.28
C ASP A 575 20.86 27.35 28.66
N GLY A 576 21.44 26.68 29.65
CA GLY A 576 20.89 26.54 31.00
C GLY A 576 19.85 25.44 31.18
N THR A 577 19.71 24.53 30.19
CA THR A 577 18.75 23.41 30.31
C THR A 577 19.28 22.32 31.23
N ILE A 578 18.46 21.94 32.22
CA ILE A 578 18.66 20.81 33.11
C ILE A 578 17.74 19.68 32.62
N SER A 579 18.34 18.54 32.24
CA SER A 579 17.58 17.37 31.79
C SER A 579 17.29 16.43 32.95
N LEU A 580 16.01 16.01 33.07
CA LEU A 580 15.51 15.10 34.09
C LEU A 580 14.84 13.91 33.40
N GLY A 581 15.33 12.70 33.67
CA GLY A 581 14.66 11.46 33.28
C GLY A 581 13.72 10.99 34.42
N LEU A 582 12.49 10.65 34.06
CA LEU A 582 11.47 10.14 34.97
C LEU A 582 11.07 8.71 34.57
N TYR A 583 10.87 7.84 35.56
CA TYR A 583 10.61 6.42 35.35
C TYR A 583 9.27 6.05 35.99
N TRP A 584 8.26 5.94 35.11
CA TRP A 584 6.88 5.72 35.52
C TRP A 584 6.48 4.24 35.40
N ARG A 585 5.62 3.79 36.31
CA ARG A 585 4.96 2.48 36.23
C ARG A 585 3.45 2.65 36.21
N PRO A 586 2.75 2.22 35.14
CA PRO A 586 1.29 2.09 35.17
C PRO A 586 0.87 1.10 36.26
N ILE A 587 -0.04 1.51 37.17
CA ILE A 587 -0.60 0.67 38.22
C ILE A 587 -2.05 0.37 37.93
N GLY A 588 -2.84 1.40 37.65
CA GLY A 588 -4.23 1.34 37.23
C GLY A 588 -4.45 1.84 35.82
N ASP A 589 -5.71 1.95 35.42
CA ASP A 589 -6.12 2.53 34.15
C ASP A 589 -6.91 3.83 34.41
N PRO A 590 -6.28 5.01 34.31
CA PRO A 590 -6.96 6.28 34.58
C PRO A 590 -7.98 6.67 33.49
N ARG A 591 -8.03 5.98 32.36
CA ARG A 591 -8.90 6.21 31.20
C ARG A 591 -8.93 7.67 30.70
N ARG A 592 -7.86 8.41 30.97
CA ARG A 592 -7.67 9.81 30.57
C ARG A 592 -6.19 10.15 30.49
N ALA A 593 -5.86 11.18 29.73
CA ALA A 593 -4.51 11.72 29.69
C ALA A 593 -4.24 12.55 30.94
N LEU A 594 -3.24 12.15 31.72
CA LEU A 594 -2.73 12.95 32.84
C LEU A 594 -1.52 13.76 32.37
N LYS A 595 -1.37 14.96 32.89
CA LYS A 595 -0.24 15.84 32.60
C LYS A 595 0.77 15.80 33.74
N VAL A 596 2.04 15.69 33.37
CA VAL A 596 3.16 15.77 34.31
C VAL A 596 3.46 17.25 34.59
N PHE A 597 3.62 17.63 35.83
CA PHE A 597 4.26 18.89 36.16
C PHE A 597 5.65 18.65 36.75
N VAL A 598 6.61 19.46 36.34
CA VAL A 598 7.96 19.50 36.85
C VAL A 598 8.31 20.94 37.16
N HIS A 599 8.34 21.28 38.46
CA HIS A 599 8.57 22.65 38.93
C HIS A 599 9.86 22.74 39.73
N LEU A 600 10.79 23.56 39.31
CA LEU A 600 11.96 23.94 40.13
C LEU A 600 11.58 25.11 41.01
N ARG A 601 11.74 24.94 42.33
CA ARG A 601 11.43 25.99 43.33
C ARG A 601 12.64 26.34 44.16
N ASP A 602 12.69 27.59 44.57
CA ASP A 602 13.68 28.14 45.50
C ASP A 602 13.33 27.81 46.98
N SER A 603 14.18 28.26 47.91
CA SER A 603 13.99 28.10 49.36
C SER A 603 12.74 28.78 49.93
N GLN A 604 12.16 29.74 49.18
CA GLN A 604 10.92 30.46 49.56
C GLN A 604 9.68 29.81 48.93
N GLY A 605 9.85 28.72 48.16
CA GLY A 605 8.79 27.99 47.48
C GLY A 605 8.33 28.65 46.17
N GLN A 606 9.06 29.67 45.66
CA GLN A 606 8.74 30.29 44.38
C GLN A 606 9.24 29.42 43.23
N THR A 607 8.39 29.24 42.20
CA THR A 607 8.77 28.47 40.98
C THR A 607 9.68 29.33 40.11
N VAL A 608 10.93 28.89 39.92
CA VAL A 608 11.95 29.56 39.11
C VAL A 608 12.05 28.96 37.68
N ALA A 609 11.63 27.72 37.49
CA ALA A 609 11.46 27.09 36.19
C ALA A 609 10.40 26.00 36.26
N GLN A 610 9.77 25.70 35.11
CA GLN A 610 8.78 24.63 35.03
C GLN A 610 8.82 23.97 33.65
N ALA A 611 8.43 22.70 33.61
CA ALA A 611 8.33 21.88 32.41
C ALA A 611 7.10 20.96 32.49
N ASP A 612 5.91 21.59 32.34
CA ASP A 612 4.65 20.84 32.36
C ASP A 612 4.36 20.27 30.99
N HIS A 613 4.24 18.95 30.89
CA HIS A 613 4.08 18.28 29.62
C HIS A 613 3.18 17.05 29.71
N PHE A 614 2.66 16.60 28.57
CA PHE A 614 2.07 15.27 28.44
C PHE A 614 3.18 14.28 28.10
N ILE A 615 3.21 13.13 28.75
CA ILE A 615 4.07 12.03 28.31
C ILE A 615 3.66 11.67 26.88
N TYR A 616 4.67 11.54 26.00
CA TYR A 616 4.48 11.30 24.56
C TYR A 616 3.58 12.33 23.86
N GLU A 617 3.66 13.60 24.29
CA GLU A 617 2.89 14.72 23.74
C GLU A 617 1.36 14.49 23.73
N GLY A 618 0.87 13.58 24.55
CA GLY A 618 -0.54 13.19 24.60
C GLY A 618 -1.01 12.31 23.42
N LEU A 619 -0.08 11.79 22.63
CA LEU A 619 -0.39 10.87 21.53
C LEU A 619 -0.88 9.51 22.00
N LEU A 620 -0.59 9.16 23.24
CA LEU A 620 -1.10 8.00 23.96
C LEU A 620 -1.72 8.44 25.28
N ASP A 621 -2.94 7.96 25.55
CA ASP A 621 -3.54 8.12 26.86
C ASP A 621 -2.74 7.39 27.94
N THR A 622 -2.82 7.88 29.18
CA THR A 622 -2.12 7.29 30.32
C THR A 622 -2.41 5.78 30.47
N GLY A 623 -3.63 5.34 30.18
CA GLY A 623 -4.02 3.93 30.16
C GLY A 623 -3.36 3.10 29.05
N GLU A 624 -2.85 3.73 27.99
CA GLU A 624 -2.16 3.05 26.88
C GLU A 624 -0.64 2.92 27.10
N TRP A 625 -0.08 3.50 28.15
CA TRP A 625 1.37 3.44 28.43
C TRP A 625 1.91 2.02 28.57
N HIS A 626 1.05 1.04 28.90
CA HIS A 626 1.45 -0.37 28.93
C HIS A 626 2.00 -0.88 27.59
N ARG A 627 1.61 -0.24 26.46
CA ARG A 627 2.11 -0.57 25.11
C ARG A 627 3.57 -0.21 24.90
N LEU A 628 4.08 0.77 25.66
CA LEU A 628 5.47 1.23 25.63
C LEU A 628 6.29 0.71 26.81
N ARG A 629 5.85 -0.40 27.38
CA ARG A 629 6.49 -1.01 28.52
C ARG A 629 7.14 -2.32 28.08
N GLU A 630 8.47 -2.39 28.13
CA GLU A 630 9.20 -3.63 27.96
C GLU A 630 9.04 -4.52 29.20
N ASP A 631 8.59 -5.75 29.06
CA ASP A 631 8.64 -6.85 30.02
C ASP A 631 8.51 -6.46 31.50
N GLY A 632 7.60 -5.55 31.83
CA GLY A 632 7.34 -5.11 33.17
C GLY A 632 8.23 -3.96 33.70
N LYS A 633 9.10 -3.40 32.88
CA LYS A 633 9.95 -2.24 33.20
C LYS A 633 9.18 -0.90 33.12
N TRP A 634 9.90 0.19 33.08
CA TRP A 634 9.36 1.53 33.18
C TRP A 634 8.88 2.10 31.85
N VAL A 635 7.94 3.03 31.94
CA VAL A 635 7.69 4.03 30.93
C VAL A 635 8.63 5.21 31.22
N ARG A 636 9.60 5.45 30.37
CA ARG A 636 10.60 6.48 30.56
C ARG A 636 10.12 7.77 29.90
N ASP A 637 10.38 8.87 30.57
CA ASP A 637 9.95 10.21 30.18
C ASP A 637 11.07 11.21 30.41
N GLY A 638 11.17 12.21 29.57
CA GLY A 638 12.19 13.27 29.65
C GLY A 638 11.55 14.61 29.93
N ALA A 639 12.06 15.32 30.93
CA ALA A 639 11.68 16.70 31.19
C ALA A 639 12.90 17.63 31.08
N SER A 640 12.75 18.74 30.39
CA SER A 640 13.80 19.75 30.20
C SER A 640 13.43 21.04 30.90
N LEU A 641 14.13 21.32 32.00
CA LEU A 641 13.96 22.57 32.77
C LEU A 641 14.94 23.62 32.27
N ARG A 642 14.46 24.65 31.61
CA ARG A 642 15.30 25.78 31.18
C ARG A 642 15.40 26.82 32.30
N VAL A 643 16.62 27.04 32.78
CA VAL A 643 16.91 27.88 33.94
C VAL A 643 17.82 29.04 33.52
N ALA A 644 17.53 30.23 33.99
CA ALA A 644 18.44 31.38 33.84
C ALA A 644 19.67 31.17 34.72
N MET A 645 20.82 30.98 34.11
CA MET A 645 22.07 30.71 34.84
C MET A 645 22.93 32.00 34.98
N PRO A 646 23.67 32.18 36.08
CA PRO A 646 23.70 31.33 37.29
C PRO A 646 22.46 31.51 38.15
N LEU A 647 22.01 30.44 38.80
CA LEU A 647 20.96 30.52 39.83
C LEU A 647 21.40 31.41 40.96
N PRO A 648 20.54 32.30 41.54
CA PRO A 648 20.87 33.10 42.67
C PRO A 648 21.32 32.29 43.89
N VAL A 649 22.47 32.58 44.43
CA VAL A 649 23.03 31.84 45.61
C VAL A 649 22.10 31.95 46.80
N ASP A 650 21.46 33.13 46.97
CA ASP A 650 20.53 33.41 48.08
C ASP A 650 19.17 32.69 47.95
N GLY A 651 18.89 32.08 46.78
CA GLY A 651 17.66 31.33 46.49
C GLY A 651 17.70 29.85 46.89
N GLY A 652 18.88 29.31 47.19
CA GLY A 652 19.03 27.87 47.54
C GLY A 652 18.65 27.53 48.95
N PRO A 653 18.37 26.26 49.28
CA PRO A 653 18.43 25.08 48.39
C PRO A 653 17.26 25.04 47.39
N TYR A 654 17.57 24.63 46.18
CA TYR A 654 16.56 24.43 45.13
C TYR A 654 16.02 23.02 45.13
N ARG A 655 14.73 22.85 44.83
CA ARG A 655 14.04 21.57 44.78
C ARG A 655 13.18 21.42 43.56
N ILE A 656 13.17 20.22 42.96
CA ILE A 656 12.29 19.87 41.85
C ILE A 656 11.09 19.12 42.42
N TYR A 657 9.90 19.61 42.08
CA TYR A 657 8.61 19.02 42.44
C TYR A 657 8.04 18.33 41.23
N VAL A 658 7.79 17.01 41.29
CA VAL A 658 7.27 16.18 40.18
C VAL A 658 5.94 15.58 40.60
N GLY A 659 4.92 15.77 39.80
CA GLY A 659 3.61 15.16 40.06
C GLY A 659 2.74 15.12 38.80
N LEU A 660 1.50 14.68 39.01
CA LEU A 660 0.51 14.51 37.96
C LEU A 660 -0.74 15.37 38.24
N TYR A 661 -1.36 15.89 37.18
CA TYR A 661 -2.64 16.56 37.30
C TYR A 661 -3.54 16.25 36.10
N ASP A 662 -4.84 16.44 36.36
CA ASP A 662 -5.86 16.35 35.30
C ASP A 662 -5.90 17.70 34.55
N PRO A 663 -5.64 17.76 33.26
CA PRO A 663 -5.60 19.00 32.50
C PRO A 663 -6.98 19.65 32.32
N GLU A 664 -8.10 18.96 32.55
CA GLU A 664 -9.45 19.49 32.41
C GLU A 664 -9.88 20.36 33.60
N ASN A 665 -9.48 19.97 34.83
CA ASN A 665 -9.87 20.65 36.04
C ASN A 665 -8.70 21.18 36.87
N PHE A 666 -7.45 20.91 36.45
CA PHE A 666 -6.18 21.24 37.12
C PHE A 666 -6.03 20.62 38.52
N GLU A 667 -6.82 19.60 38.86
CA GLU A 667 -6.67 18.89 40.10
C GLU A 667 -5.46 17.97 40.07
N ARG A 668 -4.58 18.11 41.09
CA ARG A 668 -3.42 17.22 41.24
C ARG A 668 -3.87 15.83 41.65
N VAL A 669 -3.26 14.81 41.05
CA VAL A 669 -3.47 13.42 41.46
C VAL A 669 -2.83 13.24 42.87
N PRO A 670 -3.57 12.73 43.87
CA PRO A 670 -3.05 12.58 45.21
C PRO A 670 -1.83 11.63 45.26
N LEU A 671 -0.74 12.07 45.85
CA LEU A 671 0.40 11.23 46.16
C LEU A 671 0.16 10.52 47.51
N LEU A 672 0.11 9.19 47.50
CA LEU A 672 -0.14 8.40 48.71
C LEU A 672 1.02 8.57 49.71
N GLY A 673 0.69 8.92 50.94
CA GLY A 673 1.67 9.18 51.99
C GLY A 673 2.26 10.61 52.00
N ASP A 674 1.83 11.47 51.09
CA ASP A 674 2.24 12.89 51.11
C ASP A 674 1.68 13.61 52.32
N THR A 675 2.54 14.21 53.15
CA THR A 675 2.19 15.02 54.31
C THR A 675 2.34 16.51 54.03
N SER A 676 2.90 16.91 52.90
CA SER A 676 3.12 18.29 52.53
C SER A 676 1.86 18.98 51.93
N GLY A 677 0.92 18.20 51.41
CA GLY A 677 -0.25 18.69 50.65
C GLY A 677 0.06 19.13 49.22
N GLU A 678 1.30 19.01 48.76
CA GLU A 678 1.73 19.39 47.44
C GLU A 678 1.40 18.32 46.36
N ASN A 679 1.06 17.09 46.77
CA ASN A 679 0.85 15.94 45.90
C ASN A 679 1.97 15.78 44.85
N ALA A 680 3.22 15.90 45.31
CA ALA A 680 4.42 15.84 44.48
C ALA A 680 5.53 15.08 45.14
N VAL A 681 6.32 14.33 44.36
CA VAL A 681 7.63 13.82 44.77
C VAL A 681 8.61 14.97 44.72
N VAL A 682 9.41 15.11 45.79
CA VAL A 682 10.37 16.23 45.92
C VAL A 682 11.79 15.67 45.72
N ILE A 683 12.52 16.25 44.80
CA ILE A 683 13.90 15.92 44.45
C ILE A 683 14.79 17.10 44.83
N ASP A 684 15.74 16.89 45.72
CA ASP A 684 16.70 17.95 46.06
C ASP A 684 17.68 18.16 44.89
N LEU A 685 17.83 19.38 44.42
CA LEU A 685 18.80 19.72 43.42
C LEU A 685 20.19 19.80 44.05
N PRO A 686 21.18 19.01 43.60
CA PRO A 686 22.55 19.13 44.06
C PRO A 686 23.11 20.53 43.81
N GLU A 687 24.15 20.95 44.54
CA GLU A 687 24.86 22.21 44.27
C GLU A 687 25.34 22.19 42.80
N LEU A 688 24.95 23.23 42.09
CA LEU A 688 25.35 23.39 40.67
C LEU A 688 26.83 23.85 40.63
N PRO A 689 27.60 23.36 39.66
CA PRO A 689 29.02 23.68 39.56
C PRO A 689 29.32 25.14 39.30
#